data_55b37b80d27006434dc379a1c81f4aa8
#
_entry.id   55b37b80d27006434dc379a1c81f4aa8
#
_cell.length_a   1.000
_cell.length_b   1.000
_cell.length_c   1.000
_cell.angle_alpha   90.00
_cell.angle_beta   90.00
_cell.angle_gamma   90.00
#
_symmetry.space_group_name_H-M   'P 1'
#
loop_
_entity.id
_entity.type
_entity.pdbx_description
1 polymer ?
#
loop_
_entity_poly.entity_id
_entity_poly.type
_entity_poly.pdbx_seq_one_letter_code
_entity_poly.pdbx_strand_id
1 'polypeptide(L)'
;LADITFGTNNEFGFDYLRDNMATNPKDLVQRAHNYAIVDEVDSVLIDDARTPLIISGPVPKGDDQLFEQYQPLVEKLVGVQRQLATQYLAEAKQMIASGDKEKVEQGFLQLYRSHKALPKNKPLIKYLSEQGIKSGMLKTEEIYMENNNKRMPEAVEPLYFVVDEKLNSVDLTDKGFAWLSKATSDPDLFVMPDITSAMSALEADKSLSDEERVMKKDQLYSDYAVKSERMHTLQQLLKAYTMFNRDDEYVIIDGEVKIVDEQTGRIMDGRRWSDGLHQAVEAKEHVKVQAATQTFATITLQNYFRMYHKLAGMTGTAVTEAGEFWDIYKLDVVEIPTNRPIARKDMNDRVYKTQREKYKAVITEIEELVKAGRPVLVGTTSVEISEMLSKMLQMRKIPHNVLNAKLHQQEADIVAQAGQSSTVTIATNMAGRGTDIKLSDEVKKAGGLAIIGTERHESRRVDRQLRGRAGRQGDPGSSVFFVSLEDKLMRLFASERISRVMDKLGFEDGEMIEHKMISNAIERAQKKVEENHFGVRKRLLEYDDVMNKQRTVVYEKRRHALMGERIGMDISNMIWDRCVNIIENNDYQGCKEGFIEVMAMEVPFTEDEMNSMKREDLCEKAFQAAMERFKQKTDMLAAVAQPVIKQVYEAQGHMYENIMVPVTDGRRIYQISTPLKEAYETESRSIVKAFEKAIMLHTIDEAWKENLRELDELKHSVQNASYEQKDPLLIFKLESVKLFDAMVDKINNQTVSVLMRGQIPVQQPEQVREAEPELAPRQERYVESRED
;
A
#
# COMPACT_ATOMS: atom_id res chain seq x y z
N LEU A 1 6.20 -2.59 34.14
CA LEU A 1 6.07 -1.82 32.88
C LEU A 1 7.27 -0.93 32.72
N ALA A 2 7.90 -0.97 31.55
CA ALA A 2 9.09 -0.15 31.24
C ALA A 2 8.68 1.31 30.99
N ASP A 3 9.56 2.26 31.38
CA ASP A 3 9.36 3.68 31.11
C ASP A 3 9.72 4.02 29.67
N ILE A 4 10.70 3.29 29.08
CA ILE A 4 11.15 3.43 27.70
C ILE A 4 11.02 2.08 27.01
N THR A 5 10.41 2.07 25.83
CA THR A 5 10.24 0.88 25.00
C THR A 5 10.96 1.08 23.67
N PHE A 6 11.76 0.11 23.25
CA PHE A 6 12.43 0.05 21.96
C PHE A 6 11.74 -0.97 21.07
N GLY A 7 11.68 -0.69 19.79
CA GLY A 7 11.13 -1.59 18.80
C GLY A 7 11.27 -1.04 17.38
N THR A 8 10.88 -1.82 16.40
CA THR A 8 10.82 -1.38 15.01
C THR A 8 9.56 -0.55 14.77
N ASN A 9 9.63 0.41 13.87
CA ASN A 9 8.51 1.27 13.49
C ASN A 9 7.27 0.47 13.08
N ASN A 10 7.47 -0.61 12.32
CA ASN A 10 6.38 -1.46 11.83
C ASN A 10 5.66 -2.16 12.99
N GLU A 11 6.41 -2.76 13.93
CA GLU A 11 5.82 -3.45 15.09
C GLU A 11 4.96 -2.51 15.94
N PHE A 12 5.43 -1.29 16.18
CA PHE A 12 4.60 -0.30 16.89
C PHE A 12 3.34 0.07 16.12
N GLY A 13 3.44 0.22 14.80
CA GLY A 13 2.28 0.52 13.97
C GLY A 13 1.29 -0.65 13.90
N PHE A 14 1.79 -1.88 13.79
CA PHE A 14 0.94 -3.08 13.82
C PHE A 14 0.33 -3.33 15.20
N ASP A 15 1.06 -3.08 16.29
CA ASP A 15 0.51 -3.12 17.65
C ASP A 15 -0.66 -2.13 17.81
N TYR A 16 -0.53 -0.92 17.26
CA TYR A 16 -1.64 0.03 17.25
C TYR A 16 -2.86 -0.53 16.51
N LEU A 17 -2.67 -1.14 15.35
CA LEU A 17 -3.77 -1.74 14.60
C LEU A 17 -4.38 -2.93 15.35
N ARG A 18 -3.54 -3.81 15.92
CA ARG A 18 -3.99 -4.96 16.74
C ARG A 18 -4.77 -4.52 17.97
N ASP A 19 -4.32 -3.48 18.67
CA ASP A 19 -5.04 -2.92 19.83
C ASP A 19 -6.44 -2.43 19.46
N ASN A 20 -6.59 -1.86 18.25
CA ASN A 20 -7.89 -1.41 17.75
C ASN A 20 -8.75 -2.54 17.15
N MET A 21 -8.26 -3.77 17.13
CA MET A 21 -9.01 -4.99 16.78
C MET A 21 -9.23 -5.90 18.00
N ALA A 22 -8.62 -5.59 19.15
CA ALA A 22 -8.72 -6.38 20.37
C ALA A 22 -10.16 -6.47 20.89
N THR A 23 -10.56 -7.63 21.38
CA THR A 23 -11.88 -7.89 21.97
C THR A 23 -11.84 -7.83 23.52
N ASN A 24 -10.63 -7.98 24.10
CA ASN A 24 -10.42 -7.92 25.54
C ASN A 24 -9.48 -6.75 25.91
N PRO A 25 -9.82 -5.92 26.92
CA PRO A 25 -8.94 -4.85 27.39
C PRO A 25 -7.56 -5.31 27.88
N LYS A 26 -7.42 -6.57 28.29
CA LYS A 26 -6.14 -7.14 28.75
C LYS A 26 -5.13 -7.38 27.61
N ASP A 27 -5.61 -7.46 26.36
CA ASP A 27 -4.78 -7.69 25.19
C ASP A 27 -4.16 -6.41 24.64
N LEU A 28 -4.57 -5.25 25.17
CA LEU A 28 -4.00 -3.97 24.78
C LEU A 28 -2.56 -3.84 25.26
N VAL A 29 -1.66 -3.55 24.32
CA VAL A 29 -0.21 -3.44 24.58
C VAL A 29 0.29 -2.01 24.55
N GLN A 30 -0.39 -1.11 23.84
CA GLN A 30 0.02 0.29 23.74
C GLN A 30 -0.65 1.19 24.77
N ARG A 31 0.11 2.17 25.25
CA ARG A 31 -0.34 3.28 26.09
C ARG A 31 -0.58 4.54 25.24
N ALA A 32 -0.86 5.67 25.90
CA ALA A 32 -0.98 6.96 25.23
C ALA A 32 0.33 7.32 24.48
N HIS A 33 0.20 7.89 23.29
CA HIS A 33 1.31 8.29 22.41
C HIS A 33 1.91 9.62 22.87
N ASN A 34 2.78 9.57 23.90
CA ASN A 34 3.34 10.80 24.50
C ASN A 34 4.57 11.30 23.75
N TYR A 35 5.62 10.49 23.62
CA TYR A 35 6.88 10.90 23.02
C TYR A 35 7.51 9.75 22.22
N ALA A 36 7.90 10.03 20.99
CA ALA A 36 8.67 9.13 20.17
C ALA A 36 9.98 9.78 19.71
N ILE A 37 11.07 9.02 19.81
CA ILE A 37 12.35 9.35 19.20
C ILE A 37 12.60 8.31 18.11
N VAL A 38 12.68 8.76 16.86
CA VAL A 38 12.86 7.91 15.69
C VAL A 38 14.33 7.96 15.27
N ASP A 39 15.02 6.83 15.43
CA ASP A 39 16.36 6.69 14.87
C ASP A 39 16.30 6.43 13.38
N GLU A 40 17.29 6.92 12.62
CA GLU A 40 17.27 6.88 11.16
C GLU A 40 15.94 7.41 10.59
N VAL A 41 15.51 8.54 11.09
CA VAL A 41 14.18 9.14 10.87
C VAL A 41 13.84 9.34 9.39
N ASP A 42 14.80 9.55 8.55
CA ASP A 42 14.63 9.68 7.11
C ASP A 42 14.21 8.36 6.45
N SER A 43 14.71 7.21 6.93
CA SER A 43 14.20 5.92 6.47
C SER A 43 12.75 5.69 6.87
N VAL A 44 12.43 5.96 8.13
CA VAL A 44 11.10 5.66 8.67
C VAL A 44 10.04 6.62 8.13
N LEU A 45 10.33 7.93 8.15
CA LEU A 45 9.33 8.95 7.84
C LEU A 45 9.32 9.41 6.36
N ILE A 46 10.33 9.03 5.58
CA ILE A 46 10.39 9.35 4.15
C ILE A 46 10.32 8.07 3.29
N ASP A 47 11.28 7.13 3.48
CA ASP A 47 11.32 5.94 2.63
C ASP A 47 10.20 4.97 2.93
N ASP A 48 10.09 4.58 4.19
CA ASP A 48 9.06 3.66 4.66
C ASP A 48 7.65 4.28 4.62
N ALA A 49 7.55 5.60 4.62
CA ALA A 49 6.28 6.32 4.60
C ALA A 49 5.59 6.39 3.22
N ARG A 50 6.06 5.63 2.25
CA ARG A 50 5.42 5.51 0.93
C ARG A 50 4.16 4.66 0.97
N THR A 51 4.08 3.74 1.93
CA THR A 51 3.07 2.70 1.97
C THR A 51 2.45 2.59 3.36
N PRO A 52 1.12 2.37 3.46
CA PRO A 52 0.47 2.16 4.74
C PRO A 52 0.83 0.81 5.36
N LEU A 53 0.61 0.68 6.65
CA LEU A 53 0.56 -0.59 7.35
C LEU A 53 -0.85 -1.16 7.23
N ILE A 54 -0.99 -2.41 6.84
CA ILE A 54 -2.27 -3.05 6.59
C ILE A 54 -2.32 -4.39 7.31
N ILE A 55 -3.41 -4.63 8.04
CA ILE A 55 -3.80 -5.95 8.50
C ILE A 55 -4.95 -6.41 7.62
N SER A 56 -4.76 -7.52 6.93
CA SER A 56 -5.75 -8.10 6.04
C SER A 56 -6.00 -9.57 6.36
N GLY A 57 -7.13 -10.08 5.92
CA GLY A 57 -7.48 -11.47 6.06
C GLY A 57 -8.15 -12.00 4.79
N PRO A 58 -8.29 -13.33 4.64
CA PRO A 58 -8.89 -13.92 3.46
C PRO A 58 -10.36 -13.52 3.34
N VAL A 59 -10.80 -13.23 2.11
CA VAL A 59 -12.21 -12.99 1.82
C VAL A 59 -12.96 -14.33 1.89
N PRO A 60 -14.09 -14.45 2.62
CA PRO A 60 -14.85 -15.67 2.74
C PRO A 60 -15.48 -16.20 1.43
N LYS A 61 -15.55 -15.37 0.40
CA LYS A 61 -16.09 -15.72 -0.94
C LYS A 61 -15.16 -15.16 -2.01
N GLY A 62 -14.48 -16.01 -2.76
CA GLY A 62 -13.68 -15.60 -3.88
C GLY A 62 -12.69 -16.66 -4.35
N ASP A 63 -13.17 -17.87 -4.69
CA ASP A 63 -12.35 -18.89 -5.36
C ASP A 63 -12.24 -18.67 -6.88
N ASP A 64 -12.91 -17.67 -7.45
CA ASP A 64 -12.81 -17.36 -8.87
C ASP A 64 -11.58 -16.51 -9.12
N GLN A 65 -10.44 -17.17 -9.23
CA GLN A 65 -9.16 -16.52 -9.51
C GLN A 65 -9.03 -16.19 -10.99
N LEU A 66 -9.57 -15.04 -11.37
CA LEU A 66 -9.49 -14.52 -12.73
C LEU A 66 -8.04 -14.36 -13.22
N PHE A 67 -7.08 -14.23 -12.33
CA PHE A 67 -5.66 -14.10 -12.64
C PHE A 67 -5.11 -15.32 -13.38
N GLU A 68 -5.37 -16.53 -12.89
CA GLU A 68 -4.96 -17.77 -13.55
C GLU A 68 -5.69 -17.97 -14.88
N GLN A 69 -6.96 -17.56 -14.94
CA GLN A 69 -7.78 -17.67 -16.15
C GLN A 69 -7.27 -16.76 -17.29
N TYR A 70 -6.92 -15.52 -16.97
CA TYR A 70 -6.51 -14.52 -17.97
C TYR A 70 -5.00 -14.47 -18.20
N GLN A 71 -4.18 -15.06 -17.36
CA GLN A 71 -2.73 -15.09 -17.50
C GLN A 71 -2.27 -15.57 -18.89
N PRO A 72 -2.76 -16.72 -19.47
CA PRO A 72 -2.31 -17.18 -20.76
C PRO A 72 -2.69 -16.24 -21.91
N LEU A 73 -3.79 -15.49 -21.75
CA LEU A 73 -4.24 -14.50 -22.72
C LEU A 73 -3.31 -13.28 -22.73
N VAL A 74 -2.98 -12.79 -21.53
CA VAL A 74 -2.07 -11.65 -21.37
C VAL A 74 -0.66 -11.99 -21.82
N GLU A 75 -0.15 -13.16 -21.52
CA GLU A 75 1.16 -13.63 -21.96
C GLU A 75 1.28 -13.61 -23.50
N LYS A 76 0.25 -14.08 -24.21
CA LYS A 76 0.17 -14.01 -25.67
C LYS A 76 0.14 -12.57 -26.17
N LEU A 77 -0.67 -11.70 -25.55
CA LEU A 77 -0.77 -10.29 -25.91
C LEU A 77 0.58 -9.57 -25.76
N VAL A 78 1.26 -9.80 -24.61
CA VAL A 78 2.61 -9.26 -24.35
C VAL A 78 3.62 -9.82 -25.37
N GLY A 79 3.51 -11.09 -25.74
CA GLY A 79 4.33 -11.71 -26.78
C GLY A 79 4.19 -11.01 -28.14
N VAL A 80 2.96 -10.75 -28.57
CA VAL A 80 2.68 -10.01 -29.83
C VAL A 80 3.21 -8.58 -29.74
N GLN A 81 2.99 -7.88 -28.63
CA GLN A 81 3.53 -6.53 -28.42
C GLN A 81 5.05 -6.50 -28.47
N ARG A 82 5.72 -7.50 -27.90
CA ARG A 82 7.19 -7.62 -27.92
C ARG A 82 7.73 -7.78 -29.34
N GLN A 83 7.07 -8.58 -30.16
CA GLN A 83 7.43 -8.73 -31.57
C GLN A 83 7.29 -7.39 -32.31
N LEU A 84 6.17 -6.69 -32.10
CA LEU A 84 5.91 -5.38 -32.69
C LEU A 84 6.93 -4.32 -32.25
N ALA A 85 7.26 -4.28 -30.97
CA ALA A 85 8.26 -3.37 -30.43
C ALA A 85 9.67 -3.63 -31.02
N THR A 86 10.02 -4.90 -31.23
CA THR A 86 11.28 -5.30 -31.85
C THR A 86 11.33 -4.90 -33.34
N GLN A 87 10.22 -5.07 -34.05
CA GLN A 87 10.09 -4.63 -35.43
C GLN A 87 10.27 -3.10 -35.53
N TYR A 88 9.56 -2.33 -34.74
CA TYR A 88 9.69 -0.87 -34.71
C TYR A 88 11.10 -0.40 -34.38
N LEU A 89 11.78 -1.08 -33.48
CA LEU A 89 13.18 -0.77 -33.17
C LEU A 89 14.09 -1.04 -34.38
N ALA A 90 13.88 -2.12 -35.10
CA ALA A 90 14.67 -2.45 -36.29
C ALA A 90 14.42 -1.45 -37.43
N GLU A 91 13.17 -1.10 -37.68
CA GLU A 91 12.77 -0.07 -38.65
C GLU A 91 13.36 1.29 -38.30
N ALA A 92 13.27 1.68 -37.03
CA ALA A 92 13.84 2.94 -36.53
C ALA A 92 15.34 3.04 -36.81
N LYS A 93 16.10 1.95 -36.53
CA LYS A 93 17.55 1.92 -36.77
C LYS A 93 17.88 2.11 -38.24
N GLN A 94 17.14 1.46 -39.17
CA GLN A 94 17.35 1.59 -40.62
C GLN A 94 17.00 2.98 -41.13
N MET A 95 15.87 3.53 -40.69
CA MET A 95 15.39 4.82 -41.14
C MET A 95 16.28 5.96 -40.64
N ILE A 96 16.68 5.94 -39.36
CA ILE A 96 17.57 6.95 -38.77
C ILE A 96 18.96 6.91 -39.43
N ALA A 97 19.48 5.73 -39.75
CA ALA A 97 20.77 5.56 -40.40
C ALA A 97 20.77 6.02 -41.86
N SER A 98 19.61 6.17 -42.50
CA SER A 98 19.52 6.58 -43.92
C SER A 98 19.97 8.03 -44.18
N GLY A 99 19.93 8.90 -43.17
CA GLY A 99 20.28 10.32 -43.30
C GLY A 99 19.26 11.19 -44.05
N ASP A 100 18.22 10.60 -44.61
CA ASP A 100 17.13 11.31 -45.31
C ASP A 100 16.19 11.92 -44.22
N LYS A 101 15.93 13.21 -44.31
CA LYS A 101 15.21 13.95 -43.27
C LYS A 101 13.82 13.39 -42.98
N GLU A 102 13.04 13.05 -43.99
CA GLU A 102 11.69 12.50 -43.84
C GLU A 102 11.75 11.09 -43.20
N LYS A 103 12.69 10.26 -43.67
CA LYS A 103 12.90 8.92 -43.12
C LYS A 103 13.41 8.96 -41.67
N VAL A 104 14.26 9.93 -41.33
CA VAL A 104 14.77 10.13 -39.97
C VAL A 104 13.63 10.54 -39.03
N GLU A 105 12.74 11.45 -39.43
CA GLU A 105 11.57 11.82 -38.67
C GLU A 105 10.64 10.64 -38.41
N GLN A 106 10.34 9.84 -39.47
CA GLN A 106 9.57 8.60 -39.32
C GLN A 106 10.29 7.57 -38.47
N GLY A 107 11.61 7.45 -38.56
CA GLY A 107 12.43 6.59 -37.75
C GLY A 107 12.33 6.91 -36.27
N PHE A 108 12.34 8.18 -35.89
CA PHE A 108 12.14 8.60 -34.52
C PHE A 108 10.72 8.34 -34.01
N LEU A 109 9.70 8.40 -34.85
CA LEU A 109 8.36 7.98 -34.49
C LEU A 109 8.30 6.47 -34.21
N GLN A 110 8.93 5.65 -35.03
CA GLN A 110 9.02 4.21 -34.81
C GLN A 110 9.78 3.90 -33.51
N LEU A 111 10.86 4.64 -33.25
CA LEU A 111 11.61 4.52 -31.99
C LEU A 111 10.75 4.87 -30.77
N TYR A 112 9.97 5.94 -30.87
CA TYR A 112 9.03 6.34 -29.84
C TYR A 112 7.94 5.28 -29.60
N ARG A 113 7.40 4.68 -30.66
CA ARG A 113 6.47 3.56 -30.58
C ARG A 113 7.08 2.36 -29.87
N SER A 114 8.31 1.98 -30.22
CA SER A 114 9.03 0.91 -29.55
C SER A 114 9.22 1.19 -28.05
N HIS A 115 9.52 2.45 -27.71
CA HIS A 115 9.67 2.89 -26.31
C HIS A 115 8.36 2.85 -25.53
N LYS A 116 7.26 3.33 -26.11
CA LYS A 116 5.93 3.26 -25.46
C LYS A 116 5.37 1.84 -25.39
N ALA A 117 5.80 0.95 -26.27
CA ALA A 117 5.41 -0.45 -26.27
C ALA A 117 6.05 -1.24 -25.12
N LEU A 118 7.37 -1.14 -24.95
CA LEU A 118 8.16 -1.86 -23.92
C LEU A 118 9.41 -1.06 -23.53
N PRO A 119 9.32 -0.12 -22.61
CA PRO A 119 10.43 0.77 -22.28
C PRO A 119 11.64 0.06 -21.64
N LYS A 120 11.43 -1.05 -20.92
CA LYS A 120 12.49 -1.87 -20.30
C LYS A 120 13.18 -2.85 -21.26
N ASN A 121 12.93 -2.76 -22.57
CA ASN A 121 13.58 -3.63 -23.57
C ASN A 121 15.08 -3.32 -23.67
N LYS A 122 15.95 -4.29 -23.32
CA LYS A 122 17.40 -4.13 -23.30
C LYS A 122 18.01 -3.65 -24.64
N PRO A 123 17.61 -4.17 -25.84
CA PRO A 123 18.07 -3.63 -27.11
C PRO A 123 17.68 -2.18 -27.39
N LEU A 124 16.50 -1.76 -26.95
CA LEU A 124 16.04 -0.37 -27.05
C LEU A 124 16.87 0.55 -26.16
N ILE A 125 17.06 0.16 -24.90
CA ILE A 125 17.86 0.94 -23.91
C ILE A 125 19.28 1.16 -24.47
N LYS A 126 19.89 0.11 -25.01
CA LYS A 126 21.21 0.20 -25.63
C LYS A 126 21.23 1.19 -26.81
N TYR A 127 20.21 1.16 -27.67
CA TYR A 127 20.14 2.08 -28.80
C TYR A 127 19.89 3.53 -28.37
N LEU A 128 19.10 3.75 -27.34
CA LEU A 128 18.86 5.09 -26.75
C LEU A 128 20.11 5.71 -26.14
N SER A 129 21.14 4.93 -25.81
CA SER A 129 22.43 5.45 -25.32
C SER A 129 23.35 5.95 -26.45
N GLU A 130 23.03 5.72 -27.69
CA GLU A 130 23.77 6.23 -28.84
C GLU A 130 23.56 7.73 -29.02
N GLN A 131 24.58 8.41 -29.56
CA GLN A 131 24.60 9.87 -29.74
C GLN A 131 23.43 10.39 -30.57
N GLY A 132 22.67 11.38 -30.04
CA GLY A 132 21.57 12.02 -30.74
C GLY A 132 20.24 11.22 -30.75
N ILE A 133 20.28 9.94 -30.44
CA ILE A 133 19.10 9.06 -30.56
C ILE A 133 18.03 9.42 -29.52
N LYS A 134 18.43 9.54 -28.25
CA LYS A 134 17.48 9.89 -27.17
C LYS A 134 16.93 11.30 -27.35
N SER A 135 17.74 12.27 -27.71
CA SER A 135 17.31 13.63 -27.97
C SER A 135 16.34 13.73 -29.14
N GLY A 136 16.56 12.96 -30.21
CA GLY A 136 15.65 12.86 -31.34
C GLY A 136 14.28 12.27 -30.94
N MET A 137 14.29 11.20 -30.15
CA MET A 137 13.05 10.60 -29.64
C MET A 137 12.27 11.57 -28.75
N LEU A 138 12.94 12.29 -27.84
CA LEU A 138 12.28 13.25 -26.94
C LEU A 138 11.67 14.44 -27.72
N LYS A 139 12.31 14.89 -28.79
CA LYS A 139 11.72 15.90 -29.69
C LYS A 139 10.45 15.39 -30.36
N THR A 140 10.43 14.12 -30.76
CA THR A 140 9.24 13.49 -31.33
C THR A 140 8.13 13.42 -30.30
N GLU A 141 8.44 13.06 -29.06
CA GLU A 141 7.49 13.07 -27.96
C GLU A 141 6.88 14.46 -27.75
N GLU A 142 7.71 15.54 -27.72
CA GLU A 142 7.24 16.92 -27.58
C GLU A 142 6.26 17.32 -28.71
N ILE A 143 6.52 16.95 -29.96
CA ILE A 143 5.64 17.23 -31.11
C ILE A 143 4.26 16.59 -30.93
N TYR A 144 4.20 15.36 -30.40
CA TYR A 144 2.93 14.65 -30.17
C TYR A 144 2.22 15.09 -28.89
N MET A 145 2.96 15.69 -27.94
CA MET A 145 2.41 16.28 -26.71
C MET A 145 1.84 17.69 -26.90
N GLU A 146 2.14 18.37 -28.01
CA GLU A 146 1.61 19.69 -28.29
C GLU A 146 0.07 19.71 -28.31
N ASN A 147 -0.53 20.87 -27.98
CA ASN A 147 -1.98 21.08 -27.95
C ASN A 147 -2.76 20.12 -27.04
N ASN A 148 -2.27 19.90 -25.81
CA ASN A 148 -2.89 18.98 -24.84
C ASN A 148 -3.00 17.54 -25.34
N ASN A 149 -1.92 17.00 -25.88
CA ASN A 149 -1.80 15.61 -26.33
C ASN A 149 -2.79 15.19 -27.46
N LYS A 150 -3.34 16.14 -28.21
CA LYS A 150 -4.32 15.82 -29.28
C LYS A 150 -3.80 14.85 -30.33
N ARG A 151 -2.49 14.87 -30.61
CA ARG A 151 -1.85 14.00 -31.59
C ARG A 151 -1.27 12.73 -31.00
N MET A 152 -1.27 12.55 -29.68
CA MET A 152 -0.73 11.36 -29.03
C MET A 152 -1.42 10.07 -29.49
N PRO A 153 -2.77 10.02 -29.67
CA PRO A 153 -3.42 8.83 -30.21
C PRO A 153 -2.83 8.35 -31.54
N GLU A 154 -2.47 9.26 -32.46
CA GLU A 154 -1.87 8.90 -33.75
C GLU A 154 -0.52 8.16 -33.58
N ALA A 155 0.25 8.53 -32.59
CA ALA A 155 1.54 7.89 -32.31
C ALA A 155 1.38 6.47 -31.75
N VAL A 156 0.38 6.25 -30.88
CA VAL A 156 0.22 5.02 -30.11
C VAL A 156 -0.83 4.04 -30.68
N GLU A 157 -1.69 4.48 -31.60
CA GLU A 157 -2.71 3.66 -32.24
C GLU A 157 -2.22 2.28 -32.77
N PRO A 158 -1.02 2.17 -33.33
CA PRO A 158 -0.53 0.88 -33.82
C PRO A 158 -0.15 -0.13 -32.75
N LEU A 159 -0.04 0.29 -31.47
CA LEU A 159 0.29 -0.56 -30.34
C LEU A 159 -0.96 -1.28 -29.81
N TYR A 160 -0.78 -2.39 -29.11
CA TYR A 160 -1.86 -3.09 -28.42
C TYR A 160 -2.11 -2.52 -27.02
N PHE A 161 -1.06 -2.05 -26.37
CA PHE A 161 -1.11 -1.31 -25.11
C PHE A 161 0.06 -0.35 -25.04
N VAL A 162 -0.05 0.63 -24.13
CA VAL A 162 0.95 1.67 -23.90
C VAL A 162 1.45 1.56 -22.48
N VAL A 163 2.77 1.51 -22.31
CA VAL A 163 3.42 1.48 -21.00
C VAL A 163 3.96 2.87 -20.65
N ASP A 164 3.58 3.38 -19.49
CA ASP A 164 4.18 4.57 -18.92
C ASP A 164 4.89 4.24 -17.59
N GLU A 165 6.22 4.09 -17.68
CA GLU A 165 7.05 3.76 -16.51
C GLU A 165 7.06 4.85 -15.44
N LYS A 166 6.89 6.12 -15.82
CA LYS A 166 6.90 7.25 -14.88
C LYS A 166 5.63 7.29 -14.03
N LEU A 167 4.50 6.96 -14.67
CA LEU A 167 3.18 6.94 -14.03
C LEU A 167 2.83 5.56 -13.45
N ASN A 168 3.69 4.57 -13.66
CA ASN A 168 3.45 3.18 -13.28
C ASN A 168 2.11 2.66 -13.81
N SER A 169 1.76 2.99 -15.07
CA SER A 169 0.50 2.61 -15.72
C SER A 169 0.71 1.83 -17.00
N VAL A 170 -0.26 0.97 -17.31
CA VAL A 170 -0.35 0.26 -18.59
C VAL A 170 -1.79 0.40 -19.09
N ASP A 171 -1.95 1.01 -20.28
CA ASP A 171 -3.25 1.30 -20.83
C ASP A 171 -3.46 0.57 -22.15
N LEU A 172 -4.59 -0.15 -22.30
CA LEU A 172 -4.96 -0.80 -23.54
C LEU A 172 -5.39 0.24 -24.59
N THR A 173 -5.02 -0.03 -25.85
CA THR A 173 -5.49 0.73 -27.02
C THR A 173 -6.70 0.05 -27.65
N ASP A 174 -7.37 0.73 -28.59
CA ASP A 174 -8.47 0.13 -29.37
C ASP A 174 -8.04 -1.15 -30.09
N LYS A 175 -6.81 -1.17 -30.58
CA LYS A 175 -6.22 -2.37 -31.21
C LYS A 175 -6.04 -3.51 -30.20
N GLY A 176 -5.68 -3.19 -28.96
CA GLY A 176 -5.58 -4.15 -27.86
C GLY A 176 -6.94 -4.76 -27.52
N PHE A 177 -7.97 -3.94 -27.39
CA PHE A 177 -9.34 -4.40 -27.19
C PHE A 177 -9.84 -5.27 -28.34
N ALA A 178 -9.63 -4.86 -29.58
CA ALA A 178 -10.00 -5.64 -30.75
C ALA A 178 -9.29 -7.01 -30.79
N TRP A 179 -8.01 -7.07 -30.41
CA TRP A 179 -7.27 -8.31 -30.31
C TRP A 179 -7.83 -9.25 -29.25
N LEU A 180 -8.14 -8.70 -28.05
CA LEU A 180 -8.72 -9.44 -26.93
C LEU A 180 -10.10 -10.01 -27.28
N SER A 181 -10.97 -9.20 -27.89
CA SER A 181 -12.29 -9.62 -28.37
C SER A 181 -12.20 -10.77 -29.37
N LYS A 182 -11.25 -10.72 -30.30
CA LYS A 182 -11.00 -11.80 -31.25
C LYS A 182 -10.45 -13.06 -30.59
N ALA A 183 -9.55 -12.91 -29.62
CA ALA A 183 -8.90 -14.03 -28.93
C ALA A 183 -9.86 -14.77 -28.00
N THR A 184 -10.85 -14.09 -27.42
CA THR A 184 -11.85 -14.66 -26.51
C THR A 184 -13.14 -15.06 -27.20
N SER A 185 -13.32 -14.68 -28.49
CA SER A 185 -14.58 -14.86 -29.25
C SER A 185 -15.80 -14.18 -28.58
N ASP A 186 -15.58 -13.25 -27.67
CA ASP A 186 -16.60 -12.45 -27.00
C ASP A 186 -16.25 -10.96 -27.17
N PRO A 187 -16.97 -10.21 -28.02
CA PRO A 187 -16.66 -8.81 -28.30
C PRO A 187 -16.89 -7.90 -27.09
N ASP A 188 -17.75 -8.28 -26.15
CA ASP A 188 -18.19 -7.44 -25.04
C ASP A 188 -17.49 -7.79 -23.71
N LEU A 189 -16.63 -8.81 -23.70
CA LEU A 189 -16.03 -9.34 -22.48
C LEU A 189 -15.26 -8.29 -21.67
N PHE A 190 -14.54 -7.40 -22.37
CA PHE A 190 -13.70 -6.36 -21.79
C PHE A 190 -14.18 -4.94 -22.11
N VAL A 191 -15.37 -4.78 -22.66
CA VAL A 191 -15.94 -3.46 -22.96
C VAL A 191 -16.76 -2.97 -21.78
N MET A 192 -16.34 -1.84 -21.20
CA MET A 192 -17.06 -1.22 -20.09
C MET A 192 -18.37 -0.58 -20.59
N PRO A 193 -19.51 -0.85 -19.96
CA PRO A 193 -20.75 -0.15 -20.26
C PRO A 193 -20.67 1.31 -19.84
N ASP A 194 -21.19 2.21 -20.66
CA ASP A 194 -21.39 3.60 -20.27
C ASP A 194 -22.58 3.69 -19.31
N ILE A 195 -22.27 3.58 -18.00
CA ILE A 195 -23.27 3.62 -16.93
C ILE A 195 -24.07 4.92 -16.98
N THR A 196 -23.41 6.06 -17.21
CA THR A 196 -24.05 7.37 -17.16
C THR A 196 -25.14 7.47 -18.22
N SER A 197 -24.82 7.11 -19.46
CA SER A 197 -25.79 7.12 -20.55
C SER A 197 -26.87 6.05 -20.36
N ALA A 198 -26.51 4.84 -19.91
CA ALA A 198 -27.47 3.76 -19.67
C ALA A 198 -28.43 4.09 -18.49
N MET A 199 -27.94 4.69 -17.41
CA MET A 199 -28.77 5.13 -16.29
C MET A 199 -29.72 6.25 -16.71
N SER A 200 -29.24 7.25 -17.44
CA SER A 200 -30.06 8.33 -17.96
C SER A 200 -31.15 7.82 -18.90
N ALA A 201 -30.85 6.82 -19.74
CA ALA A 201 -31.82 6.18 -20.61
C ALA A 201 -32.88 5.40 -19.83
N LEU A 202 -32.48 4.67 -18.77
CA LEU A 202 -33.41 3.96 -17.87
C LEU A 202 -34.33 4.91 -17.08
N GLU A 203 -33.84 6.08 -16.68
CA GLU A 203 -34.61 7.10 -16.01
C GLU A 203 -35.59 7.81 -16.94
N ALA A 204 -35.22 8.01 -18.20
CA ALA A 204 -36.02 8.62 -19.22
C ALA A 204 -37.11 7.67 -19.78
N ASP A 205 -36.97 6.37 -19.60
CA ASP A 205 -37.91 5.37 -20.13
C ASP A 205 -39.20 5.31 -19.27
N LYS A 206 -40.24 5.92 -19.80
CA LYS A 206 -41.57 5.95 -19.17
C LYS A 206 -42.37 4.66 -19.31
N SER A 207 -41.91 3.70 -20.09
CA SER A 207 -42.58 2.40 -20.32
C SER A 207 -42.37 1.39 -19.21
N LEU A 208 -41.35 1.63 -18.33
CA LEU A 208 -40.95 0.74 -17.25
C LEU A 208 -41.69 1.08 -15.95
N SER A 209 -42.16 0.06 -15.25
CA SER A 209 -42.59 0.20 -13.87
C SER A 209 -41.42 0.56 -12.93
N ASP A 210 -41.74 1.09 -11.76
CA ASP A 210 -40.70 1.45 -10.80
C ASP A 210 -39.88 0.21 -10.33
N GLU A 211 -40.54 -0.94 -10.17
CA GLU A 211 -39.87 -2.21 -9.83
C GLU A 211 -38.96 -2.71 -10.96
N GLU A 212 -39.43 -2.68 -12.21
CA GLU A 212 -38.60 -3.06 -13.37
C GLU A 212 -37.41 -2.14 -13.58
N ARG A 213 -37.58 -0.84 -13.26
CA ARG A 213 -36.51 0.14 -13.33
C ARG A 213 -35.40 -0.15 -12.29
N VAL A 214 -35.81 -0.47 -11.04
CA VAL A 214 -34.85 -0.86 -9.98
C VAL A 214 -34.12 -2.14 -10.36
N MET A 215 -34.81 -3.18 -10.81
CA MET A 215 -34.19 -4.43 -11.24
C MET A 215 -33.18 -4.23 -12.39
N LYS A 216 -33.52 -3.42 -13.40
CA LYS A 216 -32.60 -3.11 -14.51
C LYS A 216 -31.40 -2.28 -14.07
N LYS A 217 -31.56 -1.37 -13.12
CA LYS A 217 -30.45 -0.64 -12.49
C LYS A 217 -29.50 -1.58 -11.76
N ASP A 218 -30.03 -2.46 -10.92
CA ASP A 218 -29.24 -3.44 -10.19
C ASP A 218 -28.49 -4.38 -11.13
N GLN A 219 -29.12 -4.82 -12.22
CA GLN A 219 -28.46 -5.63 -13.25
C GLN A 219 -27.32 -4.88 -13.92
N LEU A 220 -27.54 -3.61 -14.29
CA LEU A 220 -26.53 -2.76 -14.90
C LEU A 220 -25.32 -2.55 -13.97
N TYR A 221 -25.55 -2.33 -12.67
CA TYR A 221 -24.49 -2.23 -11.67
C TYR A 221 -23.72 -3.54 -11.51
N SER A 222 -24.44 -4.67 -11.47
CA SER A 222 -23.82 -5.99 -11.40
C SER A 222 -22.93 -6.29 -12.61
N ASP A 223 -23.44 -6.03 -13.82
CA ASP A 223 -22.68 -6.22 -15.07
C ASP A 223 -21.43 -5.31 -15.12
N TYR A 224 -21.57 -4.08 -14.64
CA TYR A 224 -20.44 -3.17 -14.53
C TYR A 224 -19.39 -3.66 -13.55
N ALA A 225 -19.78 -4.11 -12.37
CA ALA A 225 -18.88 -4.63 -11.36
C ALA A 225 -18.06 -5.83 -11.88
N VAL A 226 -18.74 -6.79 -12.55
CA VAL A 226 -18.07 -7.96 -13.13
C VAL A 226 -17.10 -7.57 -14.25
N LYS A 227 -17.48 -6.65 -15.14
CA LYS A 227 -16.60 -6.18 -16.22
C LYS A 227 -15.45 -5.35 -15.70
N SER A 228 -15.68 -4.52 -14.68
CA SER A 228 -14.65 -3.74 -14.01
C SER A 228 -13.59 -4.63 -13.36
N GLU A 229 -14.01 -5.70 -12.67
CA GLU A 229 -13.08 -6.67 -12.08
C GLU A 229 -12.23 -7.38 -13.13
N ARG A 230 -12.82 -7.78 -14.27
CA ARG A 230 -12.07 -8.38 -15.38
C ARG A 230 -11.04 -7.41 -15.96
N MET A 231 -11.44 -6.17 -16.19
CA MET A 231 -10.53 -5.13 -16.68
C MET A 231 -9.39 -4.86 -15.72
N HIS A 232 -9.71 -4.76 -14.43
CA HIS A 232 -8.72 -4.60 -13.38
C HIS A 232 -7.71 -5.76 -13.36
N THR A 233 -8.19 -7.00 -13.37
CA THR A 233 -7.34 -8.20 -13.44
C THR A 233 -6.41 -8.17 -14.65
N LEU A 234 -6.94 -7.79 -15.82
CA LEU A 234 -6.16 -7.69 -17.05
C LEU A 234 -5.06 -6.62 -16.95
N GLN A 235 -5.38 -5.45 -16.40
CA GLN A 235 -4.42 -4.36 -16.21
C GLN A 235 -3.31 -4.77 -15.23
N GLN A 236 -3.65 -5.41 -14.11
CA GLN A 236 -2.66 -5.90 -13.15
C GLN A 236 -1.73 -6.97 -13.75
N LEU A 237 -2.27 -7.88 -14.56
CA LEU A 237 -1.45 -8.84 -15.28
C LEU A 237 -0.52 -8.17 -16.30
N LEU A 238 -1.01 -7.22 -17.10
CA LEU A 238 -0.18 -6.44 -18.02
C LEU A 238 0.94 -5.71 -17.28
N LYS A 239 0.62 -5.10 -16.15
CA LYS A 239 1.57 -4.42 -15.28
C LYS A 239 2.65 -5.39 -14.76
N ALA A 240 2.24 -6.57 -14.26
CA ALA A 240 3.14 -7.61 -13.79
C ALA A 240 4.12 -8.07 -14.89
N TYR A 241 3.65 -8.24 -16.12
CA TYR A 241 4.47 -8.69 -17.26
C TYR A 241 5.40 -7.62 -17.84
N THR A 242 5.05 -6.34 -17.73
CA THR A 242 5.78 -5.25 -18.40
C THR A 242 6.68 -4.45 -17.47
N MET A 243 6.38 -4.40 -16.18
CA MET A 243 7.03 -3.50 -15.24
C MET A 243 7.72 -4.20 -14.08
N PHE A 244 7.31 -5.42 -13.72
CA PHE A 244 7.90 -6.16 -12.60
C PHE A 244 8.75 -7.31 -13.10
N ASN A 245 10.04 -7.29 -12.76
CA ASN A 245 11.02 -8.28 -13.17
C ASN A 245 11.49 -9.10 -11.98
N ARG A 246 11.67 -10.38 -12.22
CA ARG A 246 12.27 -11.28 -11.24
C ARG A 246 13.74 -10.88 -10.98
N ASP A 247 14.16 -11.00 -9.73
CA ASP A 247 15.49 -10.66 -9.21
C ASP A 247 15.80 -9.14 -9.19
N ASP A 248 14.80 -8.31 -9.52
CA ASP A 248 14.81 -6.85 -9.40
C ASP A 248 13.76 -6.40 -8.38
N GLU A 249 12.46 -6.46 -8.72
CA GLU A 249 11.38 -6.06 -7.84
C GLU A 249 10.92 -7.20 -6.89
N TYR A 250 11.20 -8.46 -7.23
CA TYR A 250 10.85 -9.63 -6.40
C TYR A 250 11.75 -10.82 -6.64
N VAL A 251 11.73 -11.76 -5.70
CA VAL A 251 12.39 -13.08 -5.80
C VAL A 251 11.37 -14.20 -5.52
N ILE A 252 11.68 -15.41 -5.97
CA ILE A 252 10.88 -16.60 -5.63
C ILE A 252 11.66 -17.44 -4.65
N ILE A 253 11.09 -17.66 -3.46
CA ILE A 253 11.68 -18.49 -2.40
C ILE A 253 10.58 -19.43 -1.89
N ASP A 254 10.91 -20.71 -1.80
CA ASP A 254 9.99 -21.77 -1.33
C ASP A 254 8.65 -21.85 -2.09
N GLY A 255 8.66 -21.42 -3.39
CA GLY A 255 7.47 -21.41 -4.24
C GLY A 255 6.55 -20.22 -4.00
N GLU A 256 7.00 -19.22 -3.25
CA GLU A 256 6.27 -17.98 -3.00
C GLU A 256 7.00 -16.76 -3.59
N VAL A 257 6.23 -15.78 -4.06
CA VAL A 257 6.76 -14.48 -4.47
C VAL A 257 7.06 -13.67 -3.22
N LYS A 258 8.29 -13.18 -3.11
CA LYS A 258 8.75 -12.30 -2.03
C LYS A 258 9.18 -10.96 -2.63
N ILE A 259 8.63 -9.88 -2.13
CA ILE A 259 8.96 -8.52 -2.57
C ILE A 259 10.39 -8.17 -2.14
N VAL A 260 11.12 -7.52 -3.03
CA VAL A 260 12.42 -6.91 -2.73
C VAL A 260 12.23 -5.40 -2.71
N ASP A 261 12.54 -4.77 -1.59
CA ASP A 261 12.51 -3.32 -1.46
C ASP A 261 13.55 -2.68 -2.39
N GLU A 262 13.11 -1.89 -3.35
CA GLU A 262 13.98 -1.20 -4.31
C GLU A 262 15.05 -0.32 -3.65
N GLN A 263 14.80 0.18 -2.44
CA GLN A 263 15.73 1.09 -1.77
C GLN A 263 16.73 0.36 -0.89
N THR A 264 16.23 -0.59 -0.10
CA THR A 264 17.07 -1.34 0.85
C THR A 264 17.63 -2.61 0.23
N GLY A 265 17.05 -3.11 -0.87
CA GLY A 265 17.39 -4.40 -1.48
C GLY A 265 17.13 -5.59 -0.55
N ARG A 266 16.29 -5.42 0.48
CA ARG A 266 15.94 -6.47 1.45
C ARG A 266 14.64 -7.14 1.04
N ILE A 267 14.54 -8.43 1.37
CA ILE A 267 13.26 -9.15 1.23
C ILE A 267 12.30 -8.64 2.29
N MET A 268 11.10 -8.33 1.87
CA MET A 268 10.01 -7.90 2.73
C MET A 268 9.15 -9.13 3.06
N ASP A 269 9.52 -9.88 4.09
CA ASP A 269 8.76 -11.06 4.49
C ASP A 269 7.35 -10.69 4.96
N GLY A 270 6.37 -11.48 4.49
CA GLY A 270 4.96 -11.30 4.82
C GLY A 270 4.28 -10.12 4.11
N ARG A 271 5.00 -9.38 3.27
CA ARG A 271 4.43 -8.27 2.50
C ARG A 271 3.93 -8.73 1.14
N ARG A 272 2.84 -8.10 0.69
CA ARG A 272 2.22 -8.35 -0.61
C ARG A 272 1.91 -7.01 -1.27
N TRP A 273 2.03 -6.93 -2.57
CA TRP A 273 1.46 -5.80 -3.31
C TRP A 273 -0.05 -5.85 -3.22
N SER A 274 -0.65 -4.70 -3.07
CA SER A 274 -2.10 -4.51 -3.03
C SER A 274 -2.74 -4.65 -4.40
N ASP A 275 -4.06 -4.51 -4.41
CA ASP A 275 -4.84 -4.29 -5.62
C ASP A 275 -4.74 -5.39 -6.67
N GLY A 276 -4.46 -6.63 -6.24
CA GLY A 276 -4.34 -7.78 -7.13
C GLY A 276 -3.00 -7.92 -7.85
N LEU A 277 -2.07 -6.95 -7.71
CA LEU A 277 -0.77 -7.02 -8.38
C LEU A 277 0.05 -8.21 -7.92
N HIS A 278 0.02 -8.55 -6.62
CA HIS A 278 0.74 -9.70 -6.11
C HIS A 278 0.25 -11.01 -6.72
N GLN A 279 -1.08 -11.18 -6.80
CA GLN A 279 -1.71 -12.33 -7.47
C GLN A 279 -1.37 -12.36 -8.97
N ALA A 280 -1.29 -11.20 -9.61
CA ALA A 280 -0.88 -11.10 -11.01
C ALA A 280 0.57 -11.56 -11.21
N VAL A 281 1.48 -11.24 -10.29
CA VAL A 281 2.87 -11.70 -10.33
C VAL A 281 2.95 -13.20 -10.00
N GLU A 282 2.18 -13.68 -9.02
CA GLU A 282 2.07 -15.12 -8.71
C GLU A 282 1.61 -15.92 -9.95
N ALA A 283 0.56 -15.45 -10.64
CA ALA A 283 0.06 -16.06 -11.87
C ALA A 283 1.11 -16.02 -12.99
N LYS A 284 1.80 -14.88 -13.17
CA LYS A 284 2.89 -14.74 -14.15
C LYS A 284 4.00 -15.75 -13.93
N GLU A 285 4.39 -16.00 -12.68
CA GLU A 285 5.49 -16.91 -12.32
C GLU A 285 5.03 -18.36 -12.16
N HIS A 286 3.75 -18.64 -12.44
CA HIS A 286 3.16 -19.97 -12.30
C HIS A 286 3.32 -20.60 -10.91
N VAL A 287 3.37 -19.77 -9.87
CA VAL A 287 3.29 -20.20 -8.48
C VAL A 287 1.83 -20.18 -8.04
N LYS A 288 1.51 -20.81 -6.91
CA LYS A 288 0.13 -20.86 -6.41
C LYS A 288 -0.37 -19.44 -6.12
N VAL A 289 -1.43 -19.02 -6.82
CA VAL A 289 -2.10 -17.75 -6.55
C VAL A 289 -2.85 -17.86 -5.24
N GLN A 290 -2.56 -16.97 -4.31
CA GLN A 290 -3.21 -16.97 -3.00
C GLN A 290 -4.54 -16.20 -3.09
N ALA A 291 -5.49 -16.52 -2.20
CA ALA A 291 -6.82 -15.88 -2.17
C ALA A 291 -6.72 -14.36 -2.02
N ALA A 292 -7.69 -13.65 -2.56
CA ALA A 292 -7.85 -12.22 -2.33
C ALA A 292 -7.98 -11.94 -0.82
N THR A 293 -7.38 -10.86 -0.35
CA THR A 293 -7.44 -10.43 1.04
C THR A 293 -8.27 -9.17 1.16
N GLN A 294 -9.04 -9.07 2.24
CA GLN A 294 -9.78 -7.87 2.61
C GLN A 294 -9.04 -7.13 3.71
N THR A 295 -8.93 -5.82 3.60
CA THR A 295 -8.35 -4.96 4.64
C THR A 295 -9.23 -4.94 5.89
N PHE A 296 -8.66 -5.26 7.04
CA PHE A 296 -9.34 -5.18 8.34
C PHE A 296 -8.96 -3.92 9.10
N ALA A 297 -7.70 -3.51 9.02
CA ALA A 297 -7.21 -2.29 9.61
C ALA A 297 -6.04 -1.74 8.80
N THR A 298 -5.94 -0.43 8.70
CA THR A 298 -4.85 0.23 7.98
C THR A 298 -4.50 1.57 8.63
N ILE A 299 -3.24 1.97 8.54
CA ILE A 299 -2.77 3.31 8.91
C ILE A 299 -1.48 3.63 8.16
N THR A 300 -1.32 4.87 7.71
CA THR A 300 -0.04 5.34 7.21
C THR A 300 0.93 5.62 8.37
N LEU A 301 2.24 5.40 8.14
CA LEU A 301 3.25 5.75 9.14
C LEU A 301 3.20 7.24 9.51
N GLN A 302 2.90 8.10 8.52
CA GLN A 302 2.72 9.52 8.76
C GLN A 302 1.64 9.77 9.82
N ASN A 303 0.46 9.21 9.65
CA ASN A 303 -0.64 9.40 10.59
C ASN A 303 -0.38 8.72 11.93
N TYR A 304 0.31 7.57 11.95
CA TYR A 304 0.71 6.92 13.18
C TYR A 304 1.66 7.82 14.01
N PHE A 305 2.76 8.30 13.43
CA PHE A 305 3.71 9.14 14.17
C PHE A 305 3.16 10.53 14.51
N ARG A 306 2.22 11.06 13.75
CA ARG A 306 1.51 12.32 14.06
C ARG A 306 0.58 12.22 15.27
N MET A 307 0.29 11.02 15.79
CA MET A 307 -0.47 10.84 17.05
C MET A 307 0.36 11.15 18.29
N TYR A 308 1.69 11.12 18.20
CA TYR A 308 2.53 11.45 19.34
C TYR A 308 2.50 12.94 19.67
N HIS A 309 2.37 13.28 20.95
CA HIS A 309 2.40 14.67 21.41
C HIS A 309 3.74 15.32 21.14
N LYS A 310 4.84 14.56 21.31
CA LYS A 310 6.19 14.95 20.95
C LYS A 310 6.80 13.93 20.00
N LEU A 311 7.33 14.42 18.88
CA LEU A 311 8.06 13.62 17.91
C LEU A 311 9.44 14.24 17.75
N ALA A 312 10.46 13.42 17.74
CA ALA A 312 11.83 13.79 17.44
C ALA A 312 12.49 12.69 16.63
N GLY A 313 13.56 13.02 15.94
CA GLY A 313 14.29 12.03 15.16
C GLY A 313 15.75 12.41 14.99
N MET A 314 16.54 11.47 14.52
CA MET A 314 17.95 11.67 14.22
C MET A 314 18.36 10.85 13.00
N THR A 315 19.27 11.41 12.20
CA THR A 315 19.86 10.76 11.05
C THR A 315 21.08 11.53 10.58
N GLY A 316 21.95 10.90 9.82
CA GLY A 316 23.08 11.57 9.15
C GLY A 316 22.69 12.34 7.86
N THR A 317 21.45 12.28 7.38
CA THR A 317 21.06 12.70 6.03
C THR A 317 19.71 13.45 5.92
N ALA A 318 19.27 14.15 6.98
CA ALA A 318 17.96 14.83 6.99
C ALA A 318 17.86 16.09 6.14
N VAL A 319 18.98 16.81 5.94
CA VAL A 319 18.97 18.18 5.36
C VAL A 319 18.32 18.25 3.98
N THR A 320 18.46 17.23 3.15
CA THR A 320 17.85 17.21 1.82
C THR A 320 16.33 17.18 1.84
N GLU A 321 15.74 16.66 2.90
CA GLU A 321 14.31 16.45 3.09
C GLU A 321 13.70 17.38 4.16
N ALA A 322 14.43 18.45 4.58
CA ALA A 322 13.99 19.38 5.63
C ALA A 322 12.61 19.98 5.35
N GLY A 323 12.31 20.29 4.07
CA GLY A 323 10.99 20.78 3.65
C GLY A 323 9.86 19.78 3.93
N GLU A 324 10.07 18.50 3.62
CA GLU A 324 9.09 17.43 3.86
C GLU A 324 8.89 17.18 5.35
N PHE A 325 9.96 17.14 6.15
CA PHE A 325 9.86 17.03 7.60
C PHE A 325 9.02 18.15 8.22
N TRP A 326 9.18 19.36 7.74
CA TRP A 326 8.38 20.49 8.18
C TRP A 326 6.93 20.41 7.69
N ASP A 327 6.71 20.17 6.41
CA ASP A 327 5.37 20.17 5.81
C ASP A 327 4.46 19.11 6.44
N ILE A 328 4.97 17.88 6.62
CA ILE A 328 4.19 16.73 7.08
C ILE A 328 4.17 16.60 8.60
N TYR A 329 5.34 16.68 9.24
CA TYR A 329 5.51 16.33 10.66
C TYR A 329 5.72 17.56 11.57
N LYS A 330 5.90 18.74 11.00
CA LYS A 330 6.23 19.99 11.73
C LYS A 330 7.55 19.88 12.52
N LEU A 331 8.50 19.14 11.96
CA LEU A 331 9.83 18.95 12.51
C LEU A 331 10.82 19.88 11.81
N ASP A 332 11.55 20.68 12.60
CA ASP A 332 12.72 21.41 12.14
C ASP A 332 13.93 20.49 12.06
N VAL A 333 14.78 20.73 11.07
CA VAL A 333 16.05 20.02 10.90
C VAL A 333 17.20 20.90 11.37
N VAL A 334 17.89 20.46 12.41
CA VAL A 334 19.06 21.10 12.97
C VAL A 334 20.31 20.31 12.62
N GLU A 335 21.25 20.95 11.91
CA GLU A 335 22.53 20.34 11.54
C GLU A 335 23.54 20.48 12.68
N ILE A 336 23.95 19.33 13.25
CA ILE A 336 24.97 19.28 14.29
C ILE A 336 26.34 19.05 13.59
N PRO A 337 27.33 19.92 13.82
CA PRO A 337 28.65 19.77 13.22
C PRO A 337 29.29 18.43 13.61
N THR A 338 30.07 17.86 12.69
CA THR A 338 30.83 16.63 12.95
C THR A 338 31.88 16.82 14.05
N ASN A 339 32.05 15.82 14.92
CA ASN A 339 33.04 15.86 16.00
C ASN A 339 34.49 16.06 15.49
N ARG A 340 34.81 15.48 14.33
CA ARG A 340 36.10 15.62 13.65
C ARG A 340 35.88 16.04 12.21
N PRO A 341 36.81 16.81 11.59
CA PRO A 341 36.69 17.17 10.19
C PRO A 341 36.65 15.93 9.29
N ILE A 342 35.84 16.01 8.23
CA ILE A 342 35.72 14.93 7.25
C ILE A 342 37.00 14.86 6.42
N ALA A 343 37.73 13.75 6.51
CA ALA A 343 38.96 13.49 5.74
C ALA A 343 38.70 12.69 4.45
N ARG A 344 37.46 12.21 4.24
CA ARG A 344 37.07 11.49 3.03
C ARG A 344 37.15 12.40 1.79
N LYS A 345 37.63 11.86 0.69
CA LYS A 345 37.66 12.53 -0.63
C LYS A 345 36.52 12.01 -1.48
N ASP A 346 35.53 12.87 -1.73
CA ASP A 346 34.41 12.58 -2.64
C ASP A 346 34.79 13.03 -4.06
N MET A 347 34.97 12.07 -4.97
CA MET A 347 35.35 12.30 -6.37
C MET A 347 34.11 12.60 -7.21
N ASN A 348 34.31 13.23 -8.39
CA ASN A 348 33.26 13.42 -9.36
C ASN A 348 32.75 12.08 -9.92
N ASP A 349 31.56 12.11 -10.48
CA ASP A 349 30.99 10.94 -11.15
C ASP A 349 31.79 10.63 -12.42
N ARG A 350 32.02 9.34 -12.64
CA ARG A 350 32.62 8.82 -13.88
C ARG A 350 31.50 8.27 -14.77
N VAL A 351 31.26 8.94 -15.89
CA VAL A 351 30.13 8.61 -16.77
C VAL A 351 30.60 7.89 -18.01
N TYR A 352 29.95 6.78 -18.31
CA TYR A 352 30.19 5.90 -19.44
C TYR A 352 28.98 5.84 -20.35
N LYS A 353 29.17 5.49 -21.62
CA LYS A 353 28.08 5.35 -22.58
C LYS A 353 27.20 4.14 -22.28
N THR A 354 27.83 3.00 -22.03
CA THR A 354 27.14 1.73 -21.79
C THR A 354 27.41 1.15 -20.40
N GLN A 355 26.48 0.32 -19.91
CA GLN A 355 26.64 -0.42 -18.66
C GLN A 355 27.88 -1.37 -18.74
N ARG A 356 28.13 -1.96 -19.90
CA ARG A 356 29.27 -2.86 -20.07
C ARG A 356 30.62 -2.17 -19.83
N GLU A 357 30.79 -0.96 -20.38
CA GLU A 357 32.01 -0.15 -20.14
C GLU A 357 32.13 0.27 -18.69
N LYS A 358 31.00 0.72 -18.11
CA LYS A 358 30.91 1.08 -16.69
C LYS A 358 31.38 -0.05 -15.78
N TYR A 359 30.81 -1.26 -15.92
CA TYR A 359 31.17 -2.38 -15.06
C TYR A 359 32.62 -2.87 -15.27
N LYS A 360 33.13 -2.79 -16.51
CA LYS A 360 34.54 -3.06 -16.77
C LYS A 360 35.45 -2.09 -16.02
N ALA A 361 35.08 -0.80 -16.00
CA ALA A 361 35.85 0.23 -15.28
C ALA A 361 35.75 0.05 -13.75
N VAL A 362 34.56 -0.32 -13.24
CA VAL A 362 34.37 -0.66 -11.83
C VAL A 362 35.32 -1.79 -11.39
N ILE A 363 35.41 -2.87 -12.16
CA ILE A 363 36.30 -4.00 -11.84
C ILE A 363 37.77 -3.55 -11.85
N THR A 364 38.16 -2.72 -12.82
CA THR A 364 39.55 -2.21 -12.87
C THR A 364 39.88 -1.35 -11.65
N GLU A 365 38.97 -0.46 -11.24
CA GLU A 365 39.13 0.35 -10.03
C GLU A 365 39.25 -0.53 -8.76
N ILE A 366 38.40 -1.58 -8.66
CA ILE A 366 38.49 -2.54 -7.55
C ILE A 366 39.85 -3.20 -7.51
N GLU A 367 40.37 -3.66 -8.66
CA GLU A 367 41.71 -4.29 -8.75
C GLU A 367 42.82 -3.35 -8.27
N GLU A 368 42.79 -2.08 -8.64
CA GLU A 368 43.76 -1.06 -8.25
C GLU A 368 43.72 -0.80 -6.74
N LEU A 369 42.53 -0.65 -6.18
CA LEU A 369 42.32 -0.40 -4.75
C LEU A 369 42.74 -1.60 -3.89
N VAL A 370 42.43 -2.82 -4.32
CA VAL A 370 42.83 -4.05 -3.63
C VAL A 370 44.37 -4.20 -3.64
N LYS A 371 45.03 -3.90 -4.77
CA LYS A 371 46.50 -3.87 -4.87
C LYS A 371 47.12 -2.82 -3.96
N ALA A 372 46.43 -1.70 -3.73
CA ALA A 372 46.86 -0.66 -2.80
C ALA A 372 46.62 -1.03 -1.32
N GLY A 373 46.06 -2.20 -1.00
CA GLY A 373 45.76 -2.66 0.36
C GLY A 373 44.52 -2.01 0.97
N ARG A 374 43.69 -1.39 0.17
CA ARG A 374 42.48 -0.72 0.64
C ARG A 374 41.25 -1.66 0.62
N PRO A 375 40.40 -1.66 1.65
CA PRO A 375 39.10 -2.30 1.56
C PRO A 375 38.18 -1.50 0.63
N VAL A 376 37.33 -2.23 -0.10
CA VAL A 376 36.42 -1.66 -1.08
C VAL A 376 34.99 -2.09 -0.74
N LEU A 377 34.09 -1.12 -0.60
CA LEU A 377 32.67 -1.36 -0.49
C LEU A 377 31.99 -0.89 -1.79
N VAL A 378 31.40 -1.86 -2.50
CA VAL A 378 30.72 -1.63 -3.77
C VAL A 378 29.21 -1.58 -3.53
N GLY A 379 28.61 -0.42 -3.70
CA GLY A 379 27.15 -0.24 -3.62
C GLY A 379 26.47 -0.54 -4.95
N THR A 380 25.46 -1.42 -4.91
CA THR A 380 24.64 -1.77 -6.08
C THR A 380 23.16 -1.46 -5.81
N THR A 381 22.39 -1.26 -6.87
CA THR A 381 20.96 -0.92 -6.76
C THR A 381 20.05 -2.15 -6.80
N SER A 382 20.52 -3.30 -7.28
CA SER A 382 19.72 -4.53 -7.35
C SER A 382 20.54 -5.79 -7.06
N VAL A 383 19.83 -6.87 -6.75
CA VAL A 383 20.40 -8.21 -6.56
C VAL A 383 21.04 -8.71 -7.86
N GLU A 384 20.39 -8.46 -9.02
CA GLU A 384 20.90 -8.84 -10.35
C GLU A 384 22.30 -8.24 -10.58
N ILE A 385 22.46 -6.95 -10.30
CA ILE A 385 23.76 -6.25 -10.47
C ILE A 385 24.79 -6.82 -9.50
N SER A 386 24.44 -7.09 -8.26
CA SER A 386 25.34 -7.66 -7.27
C SER A 386 25.84 -9.05 -7.67
N GLU A 387 24.97 -9.90 -8.20
CA GLU A 387 25.32 -11.24 -8.68
C GLU A 387 26.16 -11.19 -9.96
N MET A 388 25.84 -10.28 -10.87
CA MET A 388 26.63 -10.06 -12.10
C MET A 388 28.05 -9.61 -11.77
N LEU A 389 28.21 -8.62 -10.90
CA LEU A 389 29.53 -8.15 -10.45
C LEU A 389 30.31 -9.25 -9.72
N SER A 390 29.64 -10.03 -8.86
CA SER A 390 30.24 -11.19 -8.20
C SER A 390 30.79 -12.17 -9.21
N LYS A 391 30.06 -12.55 -10.25
CA LYS A 391 30.53 -13.41 -11.34
C LYS A 391 31.75 -12.81 -12.07
N MET A 392 31.74 -11.49 -12.34
CA MET A 392 32.84 -10.81 -12.99
C MET A 392 34.09 -10.81 -12.11
N LEU A 393 33.97 -10.58 -10.80
CA LEU A 393 35.09 -10.65 -9.85
C LEU A 393 35.65 -12.08 -9.71
N GLN A 394 34.76 -13.09 -9.70
CA GLN A 394 35.16 -14.50 -9.70
C GLN A 394 36.03 -14.86 -10.94
N MET A 395 35.60 -14.40 -12.13
CA MET A 395 36.36 -14.60 -13.36
C MET A 395 37.75 -13.96 -13.29
N ARG A 396 37.90 -12.85 -12.54
CA ARG A 396 39.20 -12.18 -12.29
C ARG A 396 39.96 -12.75 -11.07
N LYS A 397 39.39 -13.77 -10.40
CA LYS A 397 39.95 -14.39 -9.18
C LYS A 397 40.14 -13.39 -8.03
N ILE A 398 39.27 -12.40 -7.90
CA ILE A 398 39.27 -11.44 -6.80
C ILE A 398 38.37 -11.99 -5.69
N PRO A 399 38.89 -12.29 -4.48
CA PRO A 399 38.08 -12.70 -3.35
C PRO A 399 37.13 -11.56 -2.94
N HIS A 400 35.85 -11.88 -2.71
CA HIS A 400 34.87 -10.88 -2.32
C HIS A 400 33.72 -11.52 -1.54
N ASN A 401 33.02 -10.69 -0.74
CA ASN A 401 31.79 -11.03 -0.06
C ASN A 401 30.63 -10.34 -0.76
N VAL A 402 29.46 -10.99 -0.77
CA VAL A 402 28.23 -10.41 -1.32
C VAL A 402 27.22 -10.30 -0.20
N LEU A 403 26.66 -9.12 -0.05
CA LEU A 403 25.62 -8.79 0.91
C LEU A 403 24.40 -8.26 0.15
N ASN A 404 23.43 -9.12 -0.05
CA ASN A 404 22.17 -8.80 -0.73
C ASN A 404 20.99 -9.46 -0.02
N ALA A 405 19.79 -9.23 -0.50
CA ALA A 405 18.55 -9.72 0.09
C ALA A 405 18.53 -11.25 0.34
N LYS A 406 19.24 -12.03 -0.48
CA LYS A 406 19.30 -13.51 -0.34
C LYS A 406 20.22 -13.98 0.78
N LEU A 407 21.15 -13.13 1.26
CA LEU A 407 22.23 -13.50 2.21
C LEU A 407 22.20 -12.71 3.52
N HIS A 408 21.05 -12.16 3.90
CA HIS A 408 20.89 -11.28 5.08
C HIS A 408 21.25 -11.94 6.42
N GLN A 409 21.17 -13.27 6.55
CA GLN A 409 21.50 -13.98 7.80
C GLN A 409 22.99 -13.87 8.19
N GLN A 410 23.87 -13.58 7.25
CA GLN A 410 25.33 -13.44 7.49
C GLN A 410 25.78 -11.98 7.49
N GLU A 411 24.85 -11.04 7.52
CA GLU A 411 25.10 -9.61 7.37
C GLU A 411 26.13 -9.09 8.36
N ALA A 412 26.00 -9.40 9.64
CA ALA A 412 26.89 -8.91 10.69
C ALA A 412 28.34 -9.37 10.50
N ASP A 413 28.57 -10.63 10.13
CA ASP A 413 29.89 -11.21 9.92
C ASP A 413 30.59 -10.62 8.69
N ILE A 414 29.83 -10.42 7.60
CA ILE A 414 30.35 -9.81 6.37
C ILE A 414 30.74 -8.36 6.60
N VAL A 415 29.90 -7.58 7.32
CA VAL A 415 30.20 -6.17 7.64
C VAL A 415 31.40 -6.06 8.57
N ALA A 416 31.57 -6.97 9.54
CA ALA A 416 32.74 -7.01 10.41
C ALA A 416 34.04 -7.20 9.64
N GLN A 417 34.00 -7.96 8.53
CA GLN A 417 35.16 -8.20 7.67
C GLN A 417 35.42 -7.06 6.65
N ALA A 418 34.39 -6.27 6.33
CA ALA A 418 34.47 -5.27 5.25
C ALA A 418 35.54 -4.18 5.44
N GLY A 419 36.05 -4.00 6.66
CA GLY A 419 37.12 -3.05 6.99
C GLY A 419 38.53 -3.63 6.95
N GLN A 420 38.72 -4.92 6.62
CA GLN A 420 40.02 -5.57 6.55
C GLN A 420 40.76 -5.20 5.26
N SER A 421 42.12 -5.23 5.30
CA SER A 421 42.94 -4.90 4.14
C SER A 421 42.59 -5.75 2.92
N SER A 422 42.51 -5.12 1.76
CA SER A 422 42.23 -5.75 0.45
C SER A 422 40.90 -6.53 0.37
N THR A 423 39.99 -6.32 1.29
CA THR A 423 38.67 -6.98 1.28
C THR A 423 37.70 -6.24 0.34
N VAL A 424 37.02 -6.99 -0.51
CA VAL A 424 35.95 -6.46 -1.37
C VAL A 424 34.60 -6.92 -0.85
N THR A 425 33.69 -6.00 -0.63
CA THR A 425 32.29 -6.28 -0.23
C THR A 425 31.33 -5.64 -1.23
N ILE A 426 30.51 -6.44 -1.88
CA ILE A 426 29.43 -5.96 -2.71
C ILE A 426 28.18 -5.91 -1.84
N ALA A 427 27.54 -4.77 -1.74
CA ALA A 427 26.33 -4.61 -0.93
C ALA A 427 25.22 -3.94 -1.75
N THR A 428 24.00 -4.49 -1.68
CA THR A 428 22.82 -3.77 -2.18
C THR A 428 22.46 -2.67 -1.21
N ASN A 429 22.18 -1.52 -1.73
CA ASN A 429 21.73 -0.26 -1.08
C ASN A 429 22.05 -0.15 0.43
N MET A 430 21.08 -0.54 1.27
CA MET A 430 21.09 -0.29 2.71
C MET A 430 21.58 -1.48 3.54
N ALA A 431 22.06 -2.55 2.91
CA ALA A 431 22.58 -3.70 3.62
C ALA A 431 23.74 -3.28 4.56
N GLY A 432 23.72 -3.74 5.80
CA GLY A 432 24.66 -3.33 6.85
C GLY A 432 24.43 -1.93 7.43
N ARG A 433 23.26 -1.28 7.22
CA ARG A 433 22.93 0.00 7.84
C ARG A 433 22.94 -0.12 9.37
N GLY A 434 23.40 0.91 10.05
CA GLY A 434 23.54 0.93 11.52
C GLY A 434 24.80 0.22 12.06
N THR A 435 25.53 -0.53 11.23
CA THR A 435 26.75 -1.23 11.63
C THR A 435 27.98 -0.44 11.22
N ASP A 436 28.94 -0.25 12.16
CA ASP A 436 30.19 0.46 11.90
C ASP A 436 31.23 -0.46 11.28
N ILE A 437 31.91 0.02 10.23
CA ILE A 437 33.04 -0.67 9.58
C ILE A 437 34.32 -0.19 10.23
N LYS A 438 34.88 -1.02 11.11
CA LYS A 438 36.14 -0.71 11.82
C LYS A 438 37.34 -0.89 10.93
N LEU A 439 38.26 0.10 10.89
CA LEU A 439 39.46 0.09 10.11
C LEU A 439 40.68 -0.09 11.00
N SER A 440 41.63 -0.94 10.58
CA SER A 440 42.95 -1.03 11.21
C SER A 440 43.83 0.19 10.86
N ASP A 441 44.88 0.45 11.66
CA ASP A 441 45.84 1.53 11.40
C ASP A 441 46.58 1.37 10.07
N GLU A 442 46.81 0.14 9.63
CA GLU A 442 47.39 -0.18 8.35
C GLU A 442 46.48 0.27 7.20
N VAL A 443 45.20 -0.05 7.27
CA VAL A 443 44.19 0.35 6.29
C VAL A 443 44.03 1.87 6.26
N LYS A 444 44.07 2.54 7.43
CA LYS A 444 44.03 4.01 7.50
C LYS A 444 45.23 4.65 6.79
N LYS A 445 46.43 4.09 6.96
CA LYS A 445 47.64 4.55 6.25
C LYS A 445 47.56 4.30 4.73
N ALA A 446 46.90 3.23 4.29
CA ALA A 446 46.68 2.93 2.88
C ALA A 446 45.64 3.85 2.21
N GLY A 447 44.95 4.70 2.98
CA GLY A 447 43.94 5.64 2.45
C GLY A 447 42.49 5.32 2.88
N GLY A 448 42.32 4.35 3.79
CA GLY A 448 41.02 3.99 4.37
C GLY A 448 40.06 3.28 3.42
N LEU A 449 38.81 3.19 3.81
CA LEU A 449 37.74 2.53 3.04
C LEU A 449 37.44 3.30 1.74
N ALA A 450 37.39 2.56 0.64
CA ALA A 450 36.97 3.07 -0.65
C ALA A 450 35.53 2.67 -0.94
N ILE A 451 34.67 3.66 -1.27
CA ILE A 451 33.29 3.46 -1.67
C ILE A 451 33.19 3.56 -3.19
N ILE A 452 32.62 2.56 -3.82
CA ILE A 452 32.27 2.57 -5.24
C ILE A 452 30.76 2.43 -5.37
N GLY A 453 30.09 3.46 -5.86
CA GLY A 453 28.70 3.38 -6.27
C GLY A 453 28.61 2.95 -7.74
N THR A 454 27.87 1.90 -8.03
CA THR A 454 27.74 1.40 -9.42
C THR A 454 26.66 2.13 -10.22
N GLU A 455 25.83 2.90 -9.53
CA GLU A 455 24.80 3.79 -10.08
C GLU A 455 24.54 4.92 -9.10
N ARG A 456 23.93 6.00 -9.58
CA ARG A 456 23.29 6.99 -8.72
C ARG A 456 21.87 6.54 -8.39
N HIS A 457 21.53 6.61 -7.12
CA HIS A 457 20.19 6.31 -6.64
C HIS A 457 19.19 7.42 -7.04
N GLU A 458 17.92 7.12 -6.94
CA GLU A 458 16.86 8.10 -7.19
C GLU A 458 16.85 9.23 -6.16
N SER A 459 17.38 8.99 -4.95
CA SER A 459 17.52 9.98 -3.88
C SER A 459 18.98 10.30 -3.58
N ARG A 460 19.31 11.59 -3.52
CA ARG A 460 20.63 12.09 -3.08
C ARG A 460 21.00 11.65 -1.68
N ARG A 461 19.99 11.44 -0.84
CA ARG A 461 20.13 10.99 0.54
C ARG A 461 20.74 9.59 0.59
N VAL A 462 20.28 8.66 -0.22
CA VAL A 462 20.80 7.28 -0.30
C VAL A 462 22.27 7.29 -0.75
N ASP A 463 22.62 8.12 -1.74
CA ASP A 463 24.01 8.29 -2.16
C ASP A 463 24.89 8.83 -1.01
N ARG A 464 24.38 9.77 -0.21
CA ARG A 464 25.08 10.30 0.96
C ARG A 464 25.25 9.25 2.06
N GLN A 465 24.27 8.40 2.27
CA GLN A 465 24.34 7.29 3.22
C GLN A 465 25.42 6.27 2.80
N LEU A 466 25.51 5.96 1.50
CA LEU A 466 26.55 5.09 0.98
C LEU A 466 27.94 5.71 1.17
N ARG A 467 28.12 6.98 0.79
CA ARG A 467 29.39 7.73 1.03
C ARG A 467 29.75 7.79 2.52
N GLY A 468 28.76 8.00 3.39
CA GLY A 468 28.92 8.12 4.83
C GLY A 468 29.42 6.87 5.55
N ARG A 469 29.53 5.75 4.85
CA ARG A 469 30.17 4.54 5.39
C ARG A 469 31.68 4.66 5.50
N ALA A 470 32.29 5.53 4.70
CA ALA A 470 33.72 5.89 4.79
C ALA A 470 33.94 7.27 5.44
N GLY A 471 35.09 7.49 6.00
CA GLY A 471 35.48 8.77 6.57
C GLY A 471 34.84 9.08 7.94
N ARG A 472 34.43 8.07 8.69
CA ARG A 472 33.86 8.22 10.02
C ARG A 472 34.90 8.65 11.04
N GLN A 473 34.56 9.55 11.96
CA GLN A 473 35.45 10.05 13.03
C GLN A 473 36.79 10.57 12.54
N GLY A 474 36.84 11.18 11.35
CA GLY A 474 38.05 11.74 10.77
C GLY A 474 38.99 10.70 10.10
N ASP A 475 38.52 9.46 9.94
CA ASP A 475 39.27 8.44 9.20
C ASP A 475 39.41 8.83 7.70
N PRO A 476 40.53 8.50 7.05
CA PRO A 476 40.67 8.68 5.61
C PRO A 476 39.68 7.76 4.86
N GLY A 477 39.35 8.13 3.64
CA GLY A 477 38.48 7.35 2.78
C GLY A 477 38.27 8.03 1.43
N SER A 478 37.62 7.36 0.52
CA SER A 478 37.24 7.94 -0.78
C SER A 478 35.86 7.42 -1.24
N SER A 479 35.19 8.20 -2.07
CA SER A 479 33.98 7.75 -2.75
C SER A 479 33.97 8.17 -4.21
N VAL A 480 33.48 7.30 -5.09
CA VAL A 480 33.28 7.56 -6.52
C VAL A 480 32.04 6.84 -6.99
N PHE A 481 31.27 7.48 -7.88
CA PHE A 481 30.12 6.85 -8.54
C PHE A 481 30.43 6.62 -10.03
N PHE A 482 30.13 5.42 -10.49
CA PHE A 482 30.21 5.03 -11.89
C PHE A 482 28.79 5.02 -12.45
N VAL A 483 28.55 5.81 -13.48
CA VAL A 483 27.21 6.03 -14.06
C VAL A 483 27.25 5.71 -15.54
N SER A 484 26.18 5.14 -16.08
CA SER A 484 26.02 5.00 -17.53
C SER A 484 24.75 5.68 -18.04
N LEU A 485 24.68 5.96 -19.33
CA LEU A 485 23.49 6.52 -19.95
C LEU A 485 22.33 5.50 -19.99
N GLU A 486 22.64 4.23 -19.80
CA GLU A 486 21.66 3.14 -19.74
C GLU A 486 21.05 2.93 -18.34
N ASP A 487 21.60 3.58 -17.30
CA ASP A 487 21.10 3.46 -15.92
C ASP A 487 19.69 4.04 -15.78
N LYS A 488 18.87 3.48 -14.88
CA LYS A 488 17.45 3.83 -14.68
C LYS A 488 17.26 5.34 -14.49
N LEU A 489 18.04 5.97 -13.61
CA LEU A 489 17.96 7.41 -13.35
C LEU A 489 18.24 8.23 -14.62
N MET A 490 19.29 7.84 -15.37
CA MET A 490 19.66 8.55 -16.61
C MET A 490 18.65 8.33 -17.72
N ARG A 491 18.08 7.12 -17.79
CA ARG A 491 17.06 6.76 -18.78
C ARG A 491 15.75 7.52 -18.57
N LEU A 492 15.25 7.59 -17.33
CA LEU A 492 13.94 8.14 -17.01
C LEU A 492 13.95 9.67 -16.82
N PHE A 493 15.02 10.22 -16.25
CA PHE A 493 15.03 11.59 -15.76
C PHE A 493 16.12 12.47 -16.37
N ALA A 494 17.04 11.91 -17.17
CA ALA A 494 17.98 12.74 -17.90
C ALA A 494 17.23 13.62 -18.91
N SER A 495 17.25 14.94 -18.65
CA SER A 495 16.62 15.90 -19.55
C SER A 495 17.31 15.93 -20.90
N GLU A 496 16.58 16.37 -21.95
CA GLU A 496 17.14 16.63 -23.28
C GLU A 496 18.43 17.48 -23.23
N ARG A 497 18.53 18.39 -22.21
CA ARG A 497 19.73 19.20 -22.00
C ARG A 497 20.95 18.36 -21.64
N ILE A 498 20.79 17.32 -20.80
CA ILE A 498 21.89 16.40 -20.44
C ILE A 498 22.32 15.63 -21.69
N SER A 499 21.33 15.10 -22.43
CA SER A 499 21.58 14.39 -23.68
C SER A 499 22.32 15.27 -24.69
N ARG A 500 21.88 16.53 -24.90
CA ARG A 500 22.56 17.50 -25.80
C ARG A 500 23.99 17.86 -25.32
N VAL A 501 24.22 17.97 -24.02
CA VAL A 501 25.54 18.23 -23.47
C VAL A 501 26.47 17.04 -23.72
N MET A 502 25.97 15.83 -23.57
CA MET A 502 26.72 14.61 -23.84
C MET A 502 27.04 14.49 -25.35
N ASP A 503 26.08 14.79 -26.22
CA ASP A 503 26.24 14.82 -27.66
C ASP A 503 27.31 15.85 -28.12
N LYS A 504 27.33 17.04 -27.52
CA LYS A 504 28.31 18.09 -27.81
C LYS A 504 29.73 17.76 -27.34
N LEU A 505 29.86 16.95 -26.28
CA LEU A 505 31.15 16.54 -25.72
C LEU A 505 31.84 15.43 -26.58
N GLY A 506 31.16 14.93 -27.66
CA GLY A 506 31.75 13.97 -28.58
C GLY A 506 32.09 12.64 -27.94
N PHE A 507 31.13 12.03 -27.26
CA PHE A 507 31.30 10.81 -26.48
C PHE A 507 31.57 9.59 -27.39
N GLU A 508 32.81 9.15 -27.48
CA GLU A 508 33.19 7.95 -28.23
C GLU A 508 33.05 6.68 -27.37
N ASP A 509 32.97 5.51 -28.03
CA ASP A 509 32.90 4.22 -27.35
C ASP A 509 34.19 3.96 -26.56
N GLY A 510 34.06 3.67 -25.29
CA GLY A 510 35.19 3.43 -24.38
C GLY A 510 35.75 4.65 -23.65
N GLU A 511 35.26 5.85 -23.95
CA GLU A 511 35.64 7.08 -23.23
C GLU A 511 34.90 7.21 -21.91
N MET A 512 35.60 7.79 -20.94
CA MET A 512 35.06 8.17 -19.63
C MET A 512 34.99 9.70 -19.55
N ILE A 513 33.83 10.23 -19.14
CA ILE A 513 33.71 11.65 -18.85
C ILE A 513 33.64 11.86 -17.35
N GLU A 514 34.60 12.63 -16.84
CA GLU A 514 34.60 13.09 -15.44
C GLU A 514 34.54 14.63 -15.44
N HIS A 515 33.34 15.18 -15.23
CA HIS A 515 33.18 16.62 -15.21
C HIS A 515 32.11 17.07 -14.22
N LYS A 516 32.44 18.08 -13.41
CA LYS A 516 31.54 18.62 -12.37
C LYS A 516 30.16 19.07 -12.89
N MET A 517 30.08 19.54 -14.15
CA MET A 517 28.80 19.93 -14.76
C MET A 517 27.85 18.73 -14.92
N ILE A 518 28.38 17.55 -15.21
CA ILE A 518 27.57 16.34 -15.39
C ILE A 518 27.09 15.84 -14.03
N SER A 519 27.97 15.78 -13.03
CA SER A 519 27.57 15.46 -11.66
C SER A 519 26.46 16.40 -11.14
N ASN A 520 26.61 17.70 -11.39
CA ASN A 520 25.56 18.68 -11.03
C ASN A 520 24.26 18.46 -11.82
N ALA A 521 24.33 18.00 -13.07
CA ALA A 521 23.16 17.74 -13.88
C ALA A 521 22.40 16.47 -13.38
N ILE A 522 23.16 15.44 -12.97
CA ILE A 522 22.61 14.22 -12.34
C ILE A 522 21.94 14.59 -11.00
N GLU A 523 22.58 15.40 -10.18
CA GLU A 523 22.02 15.86 -8.91
C GLU A 523 20.69 16.65 -9.09
N ARG A 524 20.58 17.46 -10.15
CA ARG A 524 19.31 18.12 -10.50
C ARG A 524 18.23 17.13 -10.93
N ALA A 525 18.62 16.07 -11.66
CA ALA A 525 17.68 15.01 -12.03
C ALA A 525 17.18 14.28 -10.76
N GLN A 526 18.06 13.93 -9.83
CA GLN A 526 17.68 13.34 -8.54
C GLN A 526 16.70 14.25 -7.77
N LYS A 527 17.01 15.55 -7.69
CA LYS A 527 16.12 16.51 -7.01
C LYS A 527 14.71 16.50 -7.61
N LYS A 528 14.59 16.43 -8.93
CA LYS A 528 13.28 16.35 -9.59
C LYS A 528 12.54 15.04 -9.27
N VAL A 529 13.28 13.93 -9.14
CA VAL A 529 12.71 12.64 -8.71
C VAL A 529 12.23 12.71 -7.27
N GLU A 530 13.05 13.28 -6.37
CA GLU A 530 12.68 13.51 -4.97
C GLU A 530 11.40 14.35 -4.84
N GLU A 531 11.30 15.43 -5.61
CA GLU A 531 10.09 16.27 -5.67
C GLU A 531 8.86 15.49 -6.18
N ASN A 532 9.03 14.62 -7.18
CA ASN A 532 7.96 13.75 -7.67
C ASN A 532 7.53 12.75 -6.59
N HIS A 533 8.47 12.07 -5.95
CA HIS A 533 8.18 11.12 -4.87
C HIS A 533 7.49 11.79 -3.68
N PHE A 534 7.93 13.00 -3.33
CA PHE A 534 7.23 13.80 -2.31
C PHE A 534 5.79 14.09 -2.72
N GLY A 535 5.56 14.47 -3.98
CA GLY A 535 4.21 14.68 -4.52
C GLY A 535 3.32 13.45 -4.40
N VAL A 536 3.86 12.27 -4.71
CA VAL A 536 3.14 10.99 -4.57
C VAL A 536 2.82 10.70 -3.09
N ARG A 537 3.81 10.78 -2.19
CA ARG A 537 3.60 10.58 -0.75
C ARG A 537 2.58 11.55 -0.16
N LYS A 538 2.66 12.82 -0.54
CA LYS A 538 1.70 13.85 -0.12
C LYS A 538 0.29 13.53 -0.58
N ARG A 539 0.13 13.09 -1.83
CA ARG A 539 -1.18 12.70 -2.36
C ARG A 539 -1.77 11.48 -1.64
N LEU A 540 -0.96 10.46 -1.37
CA LEU A 540 -1.37 9.31 -0.57
C LEU A 540 -1.84 9.73 0.83
N LEU A 541 -1.08 10.60 1.48
CA LEU A 541 -1.43 11.15 2.78
C LEU A 541 -2.75 11.95 2.74
N GLU A 542 -2.99 12.74 1.70
CA GLU A 542 -4.22 13.51 1.55
C GLU A 542 -5.47 12.62 1.45
N TYR A 543 -5.37 11.43 0.82
CA TYR A 543 -6.42 10.41 0.84
C TYR A 543 -6.55 9.76 2.22
N ASP A 544 -5.43 9.35 2.83
CA ASP A 544 -5.46 8.72 4.16
C ASP A 544 -5.89 9.69 5.27
N ASP A 545 -5.66 11.00 5.15
CA ASP A 545 -6.15 11.99 6.11
C ASP A 545 -7.68 12.03 6.17
N VAL A 546 -8.37 11.76 5.05
CA VAL A 546 -9.83 11.61 5.04
C VAL A 546 -10.24 10.36 5.83
N MET A 547 -9.60 9.23 5.51
CA MET A 547 -9.82 7.96 6.22
C MET A 547 -9.44 8.05 7.69
N ASN A 548 -8.38 8.78 8.02
CA ASN A 548 -7.89 8.93 9.39
C ASN A 548 -8.89 9.67 10.30
N LYS A 549 -9.61 10.64 9.76
CA LYS A 549 -10.70 11.30 10.52
C LYS A 549 -11.81 10.31 10.88
N GLN A 550 -12.22 9.49 9.92
CA GLN A 550 -13.21 8.43 10.13
C GLN A 550 -12.70 7.37 11.11
N ARG A 551 -11.46 6.91 10.91
CA ARG A 551 -10.77 5.94 11.78
C ARG A 551 -10.75 6.40 13.23
N THR A 552 -10.40 7.65 13.48
CA THR A 552 -10.35 8.21 14.84
C THR A 552 -11.71 8.10 15.54
N VAL A 553 -12.79 8.48 14.87
CA VAL A 553 -14.16 8.41 15.42
C VAL A 553 -14.58 6.97 15.69
N VAL A 554 -14.31 6.05 14.75
CA VAL A 554 -14.67 4.63 14.87
C VAL A 554 -13.88 3.98 16.01
N TYR A 555 -12.57 4.20 16.06
CA TYR A 555 -11.70 3.60 17.07
C TYR A 555 -11.98 4.16 18.48
N GLU A 556 -12.38 5.41 18.60
CA GLU A 556 -12.82 6.00 19.86
C GLU A 556 -14.12 5.35 20.38
N LYS A 557 -15.13 5.23 19.50
CA LYS A 557 -16.38 4.50 19.82
C LYS A 557 -16.11 3.05 20.20
N ARG A 558 -15.25 2.38 19.43
CA ARG A 558 -14.86 0.99 19.70
C ARG A 558 -14.15 0.85 21.04
N ARG A 559 -13.26 1.77 21.39
CA ARG A 559 -12.55 1.78 22.67
C ARG A 559 -13.51 2.00 23.84
N HIS A 560 -14.49 2.88 23.73
CA HIS A 560 -15.54 3.05 24.75
C HIS A 560 -16.30 1.73 24.96
N ALA A 561 -16.69 1.06 23.88
CA ALA A 561 -17.34 -0.25 23.96
C ALA A 561 -16.42 -1.31 24.59
N LEU A 562 -15.14 -1.37 24.18
CA LEU A 562 -14.15 -2.31 24.69
C LEU A 562 -13.91 -2.14 26.21
N MET A 563 -13.80 -0.91 26.68
CA MET A 563 -13.59 -0.58 28.09
C MET A 563 -14.87 -0.69 28.94
N GLY A 564 -16.02 -0.83 28.32
CA GLY A 564 -17.30 -0.82 29.01
C GLY A 564 -17.75 0.56 29.47
N GLU A 565 -17.12 1.62 28.92
CA GLU A 565 -17.43 3.01 29.26
C GLU A 565 -18.56 3.52 28.39
N ARG A 566 -19.52 4.23 29.00
CA ARG A 566 -20.64 4.92 28.32
C ARG A 566 -21.55 4.05 27.44
N ILE A 567 -21.45 2.71 27.48
CA ILE A 567 -22.22 1.79 26.60
C ILE A 567 -23.71 2.14 26.64
N GLY A 568 -24.30 2.32 27.84
CA GLY A 568 -25.71 2.65 27.99
C GLY A 568 -26.09 3.99 27.33
N MET A 569 -25.20 4.99 27.38
CA MET A 569 -25.42 6.27 26.70
C MET A 569 -25.33 6.13 25.19
N ASP A 570 -24.37 5.38 24.71
CA ASP A 570 -24.19 5.15 23.26
C ASP A 570 -25.40 4.39 22.69
N ILE A 571 -25.88 3.34 23.37
CA ILE A 571 -27.09 2.61 22.98
C ILE A 571 -28.32 3.54 23.01
N SER A 572 -28.45 4.38 24.03
CA SER A 572 -29.55 5.36 24.13
C SER A 572 -29.53 6.32 22.94
N ASN A 573 -28.36 6.84 22.57
CA ASN A 573 -28.22 7.69 21.38
C ASN A 573 -28.56 6.94 20.09
N MET A 574 -28.13 5.69 19.94
CA MET A 574 -28.46 4.86 18.78
C MET A 574 -29.99 4.63 18.68
N ILE A 575 -30.67 4.38 19.79
CA ILE A 575 -32.14 4.22 19.83
C ILE A 575 -32.80 5.53 19.42
N TRP A 576 -32.34 6.67 19.95
CA TRP A 576 -32.85 7.98 19.56
C TRP A 576 -32.71 8.22 18.04
N ASP A 577 -31.52 8.03 17.49
CA ASP A 577 -31.23 8.20 16.06
C ASP A 577 -32.12 7.31 15.18
N ARG A 578 -32.39 6.08 15.62
CA ARG A 578 -33.32 5.19 14.90
C ARG A 578 -34.76 5.63 14.97
N CYS A 579 -35.25 6.13 16.12
CA CYS A 579 -36.59 6.68 16.24
C CYS A 579 -36.76 7.89 15.31
N VAL A 580 -35.80 8.81 15.30
CA VAL A 580 -35.80 9.99 14.43
C VAL A 580 -35.79 9.56 12.95
N ASN A 581 -34.88 8.66 12.58
CA ASN A 581 -34.75 8.21 11.20
C ASN A 581 -36.03 7.53 10.68
N ILE A 582 -36.67 6.67 11.49
CA ILE A 582 -37.91 5.99 11.11
C ILE A 582 -39.04 7.01 10.92
N ILE A 583 -39.15 8.00 11.82
CA ILE A 583 -40.29 8.97 11.80
C ILE A 583 -40.11 10.01 10.70
N GLU A 584 -38.87 10.45 10.42
CA GLU A 584 -38.60 11.48 9.42
C GLU A 584 -38.70 11.00 7.97
N ASN A 585 -38.34 9.74 7.74
CA ASN A 585 -38.19 9.20 6.38
C ASN A 585 -39.39 8.34 5.91
N ASN A 586 -40.39 8.12 6.74
CA ASN A 586 -41.52 7.24 6.42
C ASN A 586 -42.87 7.89 6.69
N ASP A 587 -43.91 7.38 6.01
CA ASP A 587 -45.28 7.57 6.36
C ASP A 587 -45.72 6.68 7.56
N TYR A 588 -46.97 6.74 7.98
CA TYR A 588 -47.44 5.96 9.14
C TYR A 588 -47.26 4.44 8.93
N GLN A 589 -47.51 3.93 7.72
CA GLN A 589 -47.35 2.52 7.43
C GLN A 589 -45.87 2.11 7.44
N GLY A 590 -44.99 2.93 6.84
CA GLY A 590 -43.56 2.73 6.90
C GLY A 590 -42.99 2.84 8.34
N CYS A 591 -43.57 3.69 9.19
CA CYS A 591 -43.22 3.72 10.62
C CYS A 591 -43.59 2.42 11.32
N LYS A 592 -44.78 1.84 11.05
CA LYS A 592 -45.14 0.53 11.61
C LYS A 592 -44.14 -0.55 11.26
N GLU A 593 -43.76 -0.65 10.00
CA GLU A 593 -42.78 -1.62 9.51
C GLU A 593 -41.42 -1.38 10.15
N GLY A 594 -40.96 -0.13 10.19
CA GLY A 594 -39.67 0.25 10.75
C GLY A 594 -39.55 -0.03 12.25
N PHE A 595 -40.56 0.26 13.04
CA PHE A 595 -40.57 -0.05 14.48
C PHE A 595 -40.63 -1.55 14.76
N ILE A 596 -41.34 -2.33 13.95
CA ILE A 596 -41.33 -3.79 14.07
C ILE A 596 -39.96 -4.36 13.66
N GLU A 597 -39.42 -3.88 12.56
CA GLU A 597 -38.18 -4.37 12.01
C GLU A 597 -36.95 -4.03 12.88
N VAL A 598 -36.86 -2.80 13.36
CA VAL A 598 -35.67 -2.33 14.09
C VAL A 598 -35.84 -2.48 15.60
N MET A 599 -36.97 -2.06 16.15
CA MET A 599 -37.18 -1.99 17.62
C MET A 599 -37.89 -3.21 18.19
N ALA A 600 -38.35 -4.14 17.35
CA ALA A 600 -39.19 -5.28 17.75
C ALA A 600 -40.38 -4.88 18.65
N MET A 601 -41.05 -3.78 18.29
CA MET A 601 -42.23 -3.24 19.00
C MET A 601 -43.22 -2.65 18.01
N GLU A 602 -44.45 -2.51 18.46
CA GLU A 602 -45.47 -1.77 17.69
C GLU A 602 -45.18 -0.26 17.71
N VAL A 603 -45.62 0.46 16.67
CA VAL A 603 -45.50 1.91 16.63
C VAL A 603 -46.21 2.55 17.83
N PRO A 604 -45.55 3.40 18.63
CA PRO A 604 -46.06 3.90 19.89
C PRO A 604 -46.98 5.12 19.76
N PHE A 605 -47.48 5.43 18.56
CA PHE A 605 -48.35 6.55 18.24
C PHE A 605 -49.36 6.17 17.15
N THR A 606 -50.46 6.92 17.07
CA THR A 606 -51.50 6.74 16.06
C THR A 606 -51.24 7.58 14.84
N GLU A 607 -51.92 7.29 13.74
CA GLU A 607 -51.87 8.09 12.50
C GLU A 607 -52.35 9.53 12.72
N ASP A 608 -53.36 9.73 13.56
CA ASP A 608 -53.85 11.07 13.93
C ASP A 608 -52.79 11.86 14.70
N GLU A 609 -52.07 11.20 15.61
CA GLU A 609 -50.97 11.83 16.35
C GLU A 609 -49.82 12.19 15.41
N MET A 610 -49.49 11.32 14.45
CA MET A 610 -48.44 11.62 13.45
C MET A 610 -48.77 12.85 12.62
N ASN A 611 -50.04 13.07 12.32
CA ASN A 611 -50.47 14.20 11.53
C ASN A 611 -50.67 15.49 12.34
N SER A 612 -50.89 15.41 13.67
CA SER A 612 -51.25 16.54 14.55
C SER A 612 -50.12 17.00 15.47
N MET A 613 -49.24 16.10 15.90
CA MET A 613 -48.11 16.42 16.80
C MET A 613 -46.92 17.03 16.06
N LYS A 614 -46.12 17.79 16.78
CA LYS A 614 -44.81 18.20 16.26
C LYS A 614 -43.93 16.99 16.15
N ARG A 615 -43.04 16.96 15.13
CA ARG A 615 -42.10 15.86 14.87
C ARG A 615 -41.19 15.59 16.07
N GLU A 616 -40.68 16.62 16.73
CA GLU A 616 -39.82 16.51 17.91
C GLU A 616 -40.54 15.80 19.07
N ASP A 617 -41.81 16.19 19.37
CA ASP A 617 -42.64 15.58 20.44
C ASP A 617 -42.94 14.10 20.12
N LEU A 618 -43.15 13.79 18.84
CA LEU A 618 -43.40 12.44 18.35
C LEU A 618 -42.15 11.55 18.49
N CYS A 619 -40.98 12.08 18.16
CA CYS A 619 -39.69 11.40 18.35
C CYS A 619 -39.40 11.14 19.82
N GLU A 620 -39.66 12.11 20.70
CA GLU A 620 -39.51 11.95 22.15
C GLU A 620 -40.42 10.85 22.70
N LYS A 621 -41.72 10.85 22.30
CA LYS A 621 -42.67 9.80 22.67
C LYS A 621 -42.22 8.41 22.23
N ALA A 622 -41.74 8.32 20.96
CA ALA A 622 -41.23 7.07 20.42
C ALA A 622 -39.96 6.57 21.13
N PHE A 623 -39.05 7.49 21.43
CA PHE A 623 -37.84 7.19 22.17
C PHE A 623 -38.11 6.67 23.57
N GLN A 624 -39.01 7.30 24.32
CA GLN A 624 -39.40 6.85 25.66
C GLN A 624 -39.99 5.44 25.63
N ALA A 625 -40.86 5.13 24.66
CA ALA A 625 -41.41 3.80 24.49
C ALA A 625 -40.34 2.75 24.10
N ALA A 626 -39.40 3.12 23.22
CA ALA A 626 -38.33 2.26 22.82
C ALA A 626 -37.35 1.98 23.97
N MET A 627 -37.03 2.97 24.80
CA MET A 627 -36.19 2.80 26.00
C MET A 627 -36.85 1.91 27.04
N GLU A 628 -38.15 2.05 27.26
CA GLU A 628 -38.91 1.17 28.17
C GLU A 628 -38.89 -0.28 27.62
N ARG A 629 -39.05 -0.46 26.31
CA ARG A 629 -38.94 -1.77 25.67
C ARG A 629 -37.56 -2.38 25.82
N PHE A 630 -36.54 -1.59 25.64
CA PHE A 630 -35.12 -2.01 25.82
C PHE A 630 -34.87 -2.48 27.24
N LYS A 631 -35.33 -1.71 28.23
CA LYS A 631 -35.23 -2.07 29.65
C LYS A 631 -35.95 -3.39 29.97
N GLN A 632 -37.15 -3.58 29.47
CA GLN A 632 -37.90 -4.83 29.62
C GLN A 632 -37.12 -6.02 29.05
N LYS A 633 -36.49 -5.86 27.89
CA LYS A 633 -35.69 -6.91 27.23
C LYS A 633 -34.45 -7.26 28.04
N THR A 634 -33.71 -6.28 28.53
CA THR A 634 -32.53 -6.51 29.36
C THR A 634 -32.88 -7.15 30.70
N ASP A 635 -33.98 -6.76 31.32
CA ASP A 635 -34.51 -7.38 32.55
C ASP A 635 -34.93 -8.84 32.32
N MET A 636 -35.59 -9.15 31.20
CA MET A 636 -35.94 -10.53 30.82
C MET A 636 -34.69 -11.40 30.60
N LEU A 637 -33.67 -10.89 29.89
CA LEU A 637 -32.42 -11.63 29.69
C LEU A 637 -31.78 -12.00 31.04
N ALA A 638 -31.65 -11.06 31.95
CA ALA A 638 -31.11 -11.32 33.27
C ALA A 638 -31.96 -12.31 34.08
N ALA A 639 -33.28 -12.17 34.03
CA ALA A 639 -34.22 -13.06 34.77
C ALA A 639 -34.18 -14.50 34.24
N VAL A 640 -34.04 -14.70 32.92
CA VAL A 640 -33.91 -16.05 32.32
C VAL A 640 -32.57 -16.70 32.68
N ALA A 641 -31.48 -15.93 32.69
CA ALA A 641 -30.14 -16.45 32.99
C ALA A 641 -29.97 -16.79 34.49
N GLN A 642 -30.52 -15.97 35.40
CA GLN A 642 -30.24 -16.03 36.82
C GLN A 642 -30.45 -17.39 37.50
N PRO A 643 -31.56 -18.14 37.26
CA PRO A 643 -31.75 -19.46 37.88
C PRO A 643 -30.63 -20.45 37.51
N VAL A 644 -30.19 -20.45 36.27
CA VAL A 644 -29.13 -21.33 35.77
C VAL A 644 -27.79 -20.93 36.36
N ILE A 645 -27.46 -19.63 36.34
CA ILE A 645 -26.23 -19.09 36.94
C ILE A 645 -26.13 -19.40 38.41
N LYS A 646 -27.22 -19.22 39.16
CA LYS A 646 -27.28 -19.52 40.59
C LYS A 646 -27.02 -21.02 40.84
N GLN A 647 -27.68 -21.90 40.11
CA GLN A 647 -27.49 -23.34 40.24
C GLN A 647 -26.06 -23.76 39.92
N VAL A 648 -25.47 -23.28 38.83
CA VAL A 648 -24.09 -23.58 38.44
C VAL A 648 -23.09 -23.07 39.47
N TYR A 649 -23.26 -21.85 39.95
CA TYR A 649 -22.37 -21.24 40.94
C TYR A 649 -22.40 -21.98 42.28
N GLU A 650 -23.59 -22.34 42.80
CA GLU A 650 -23.75 -23.05 44.04
C GLU A 650 -23.27 -24.50 43.95
N ALA A 651 -23.45 -25.17 42.82
CA ALA A 651 -23.05 -26.56 42.64
C ALA A 651 -21.57 -26.73 42.20
N GLN A 652 -21.07 -25.86 41.34
CA GLN A 652 -19.80 -26.04 40.64
C GLN A 652 -18.96 -24.72 40.56
N GLY A 653 -19.27 -23.71 41.34
CA GLY A 653 -18.62 -22.39 41.27
C GLY A 653 -17.10 -22.38 41.52
N HIS A 654 -16.54 -23.44 42.11
CA HIS A 654 -15.11 -23.64 42.28
C HIS A 654 -14.41 -24.24 41.07
N MET A 655 -15.17 -24.76 40.07
CA MET A 655 -14.64 -25.43 38.86
C MET A 655 -14.55 -24.46 37.66
N TYR A 656 -15.40 -23.42 37.64
CA TYR A 656 -15.51 -22.52 36.48
C TYR A 656 -15.16 -21.07 36.86
N GLU A 657 -14.20 -20.49 36.18
CA GLU A 657 -13.86 -19.07 36.33
C GLU A 657 -14.76 -18.21 35.42
N ASN A 658 -14.87 -18.59 34.15
CA ASN A 658 -15.71 -17.93 33.14
C ASN A 658 -16.72 -18.90 32.55
N ILE A 659 -17.88 -18.37 32.18
CA ILE A 659 -18.93 -19.15 31.53
C ILE A 659 -19.27 -18.54 30.17
N MET A 660 -19.74 -19.40 29.27
CA MET A 660 -20.22 -19.01 27.97
C MET A 660 -21.75 -19.08 27.93
N VAL A 661 -22.39 -17.94 27.66
CA VAL A 661 -23.85 -17.86 27.58
C VAL A 661 -24.26 -17.60 26.14
N PRO A 662 -25.02 -18.51 25.49
CA PRO A 662 -25.52 -18.27 24.13
C PRO A 662 -26.68 -17.26 24.19
N VAL A 663 -26.62 -16.24 23.36
CA VAL A 663 -27.72 -15.27 23.14
C VAL A 663 -28.04 -15.27 21.65
N THR A 664 -29.30 -15.35 21.28
CA THR A 664 -29.74 -15.31 19.87
C THR A 664 -30.67 -14.14 19.58
N ASP A 665 -30.58 -13.58 18.40
CA ASP A 665 -31.53 -12.61 17.85
C ASP A 665 -32.61 -13.27 16.98
N GLY A 666 -32.65 -14.62 16.95
CA GLY A 666 -33.51 -15.42 16.09
C GLY A 666 -32.90 -15.78 14.73
N ARG A 667 -31.77 -15.17 14.36
CA ARG A 667 -31.02 -15.43 13.11
C ARG A 667 -29.62 -15.97 13.39
N ARG A 668 -28.94 -15.43 14.40
CA ARG A 668 -27.58 -15.79 14.79
C ARG A 668 -27.51 -16.14 16.26
N ILE A 669 -26.48 -16.88 16.66
CA ILE A 669 -26.16 -17.17 18.05
C ILE A 669 -24.84 -16.52 18.38
N TYR A 670 -24.86 -15.68 19.41
CA TYR A 670 -23.70 -14.99 19.95
C TYR A 670 -23.26 -15.68 21.23
N GLN A 671 -21.99 -16.03 21.31
CA GLN A 671 -21.42 -16.67 22.53
C GLN A 671 -20.86 -15.57 23.42
N ILE A 672 -21.49 -15.34 24.57
CA ILE A 672 -21.12 -14.26 25.48
C ILE A 672 -20.34 -14.84 26.64
N SER A 673 -19.06 -14.43 26.77
CA SER A 673 -18.21 -14.83 27.90
C SER A 673 -18.32 -13.83 29.05
N THR A 674 -18.49 -14.33 30.27
CA THR A 674 -18.52 -13.51 31.48
C THR A 674 -18.00 -14.31 32.69
N PRO A 675 -17.34 -13.65 33.68
CA PRO A 675 -16.94 -14.33 34.92
C PRO A 675 -18.15 -14.85 35.67
N LEU A 676 -18.14 -16.13 36.06
CA LEU A 676 -19.27 -16.77 36.74
C LEU A 676 -19.62 -16.08 38.08
N LYS A 677 -18.59 -15.73 38.84
CA LYS A 677 -18.76 -15.03 40.13
C LYS A 677 -19.45 -13.67 39.95
N GLU A 678 -19.02 -12.88 38.95
CA GLU A 678 -19.63 -11.58 38.64
C GLU A 678 -21.08 -11.73 38.16
N ALA A 679 -21.36 -12.76 37.34
CA ALA A 679 -22.73 -13.07 36.90
C ALA A 679 -23.65 -13.42 38.09
N TYR A 680 -23.15 -14.18 39.08
CA TYR A 680 -23.90 -14.50 40.26
C TYR A 680 -24.15 -13.27 41.15
N GLU A 681 -23.10 -12.48 41.49
CA GLU A 681 -23.15 -11.31 42.34
C GLU A 681 -24.00 -10.17 41.77
N THR A 682 -24.06 -10.04 40.46
CA THR A 682 -24.80 -8.98 39.74
C THR A 682 -26.21 -9.40 39.30
N GLU A 683 -26.69 -10.55 39.80
CA GLU A 683 -27.98 -11.11 39.38
C GLU A 683 -28.12 -11.22 37.85
N SER A 684 -27.05 -11.71 37.21
CA SER A 684 -26.92 -11.85 35.73
C SER A 684 -26.87 -10.53 34.92
N ARG A 685 -26.79 -9.38 35.58
CA ARG A 685 -26.64 -8.09 34.89
C ARG A 685 -25.31 -7.98 34.13
N SER A 686 -24.26 -8.64 34.60
CA SER A 686 -22.97 -8.68 33.87
C SER A 686 -23.11 -9.36 32.53
N ILE A 687 -23.98 -10.36 32.37
CA ILE A 687 -24.27 -11.03 31.09
C ILE A 687 -24.89 -10.04 30.10
N VAL A 688 -25.83 -9.20 30.55
CA VAL A 688 -26.46 -8.16 29.72
C VAL A 688 -25.41 -7.16 29.25
N LYS A 689 -24.54 -6.67 30.14
CA LYS A 689 -23.47 -5.74 29.79
C LYS A 689 -22.45 -6.36 28.81
N ALA A 690 -22.09 -7.63 29.06
CA ALA A 690 -21.21 -8.38 28.15
C ALA A 690 -21.84 -8.56 26.76
N PHE A 691 -23.14 -8.82 26.70
CA PHE A 691 -23.90 -8.90 25.46
C PHE A 691 -23.93 -7.57 24.72
N GLU A 692 -24.29 -6.46 25.38
CA GLU A 692 -24.26 -5.12 24.83
C GLU A 692 -22.87 -4.78 24.23
N LYS A 693 -21.81 -5.04 24.99
CA LYS A 693 -20.42 -4.85 24.58
C LYS A 693 -20.08 -5.69 23.36
N ALA A 694 -20.37 -6.99 23.38
CA ALA A 694 -20.06 -7.90 22.30
C ALA A 694 -20.75 -7.51 20.97
N ILE A 695 -22.03 -7.13 21.05
CA ILE A 695 -22.78 -6.70 19.86
C ILE A 695 -22.23 -5.40 19.31
N MET A 696 -21.93 -4.40 20.16
CA MET A 696 -21.34 -3.14 19.70
C MET A 696 -20.00 -3.35 19.03
N LEU A 697 -19.10 -4.16 19.62
CA LEU A 697 -17.82 -4.45 19.00
C LEU A 697 -17.99 -5.16 17.65
N HIS A 698 -18.84 -6.18 17.59
CA HIS A 698 -19.08 -6.94 16.38
C HIS A 698 -19.66 -6.07 15.25
N THR A 699 -20.68 -5.26 15.54
CA THR A 699 -21.31 -4.41 14.51
C THR A 699 -20.39 -3.30 14.02
N ILE A 700 -19.60 -2.70 14.93
CA ILE A 700 -18.60 -1.69 14.55
C ILE A 700 -17.52 -2.33 13.66
N ASP A 701 -16.98 -3.48 14.04
CA ASP A 701 -15.89 -4.14 13.30
C ASP A 701 -16.33 -4.58 11.90
N GLU A 702 -17.50 -5.20 11.78
CA GLU A 702 -18.02 -5.63 10.48
C GLU A 702 -18.35 -4.45 9.56
N ALA A 703 -18.98 -3.40 10.10
CA ALA A 703 -19.31 -2.22 9.31
C ALA A 703 -18.05 -1.43 8.91
N TRP A 704 -17.03 -1.37 9.77
CA TRP A 704 -15.77 -0.71 9.47
C TRP A 704 -14.98 -1.44 8.37
N LYS A 705 -14.88 -2.76 8.44
CA LYS A 705 -14.26 -3.58 7.37
C LYS A 705 -14.93 -3.36 6.01
N GLU A 706 -16.26 -3.31 6.00
CA GLU A 706 -17.01 -3.04 4.77
C GLU A 706 -16.75 -1.63 4.26
N ASN A 707 -16.77 -0.62 5.15
CA ASN A 707 -16.48 0.76 4.77
C ASN A 707 -15.06 0.94 4.22
N LEU A 708 -14.07 0.22 4.77
CA LEU A 708 -12.71 0.22 4.22
C LEU A 708 -12.70 -0.31 2.79
N ARG A 709 -13.41 -1.39 2.51
CA ARG A 709 -13.55 -1.95 1.15
C ARG A 709 -14.22 -0.95 0.20
N GLU A 710 -15.33 -0.33 0.63
CA GLU A 710 -16.04 0.67 -0.17
C GLU A 710 -15.19 1.92 -0.44
N LEU A 711 -14.37 2.35 0.53
CA LEU A 711 -13.44 3.46 0.36
C LEU A 711 -12.30 3.12 -0.62
N ASP A 712 -11.80 1.89 -0.61
CA ASP A 712 -10.79 1.43 -1.56
C ASP A 712 -11.40 1.40 -2.99
N GLU A 713 -12.59 0.84 -3.17
CA GLU A 713 -13.31 0.86 -4.44
C GLU A 713 -13.59 2.31 -4.92
N LEU A 714 -14.00 3.19 -4.02
CA LEU A 714 -14.20 4.61 -4.33
C LEU A 714 -12.89 5.27 -4.78
N LYS A 715 -11.77 5.02 -4.08
CA LYS A 715 -10.45 5.56 -4.43
C LYS A 715 -10.05 5.18 -5.85
N HIS A 716 -10.31 3.94 -6.27
CA HIS A 716 -10.05 3.49 -7.64
C HIS A 716 -10.98 4.15 -8.65
N SER A 717 -12.27 4.23 -8.35
CA SER A 717 -13.26 4.80 -9.27
C SER A 717 -13.04 6.29 -9.55
N VAL A 718 -12.66 7.07 -8.53
CA VAL A 718 -12.44 8.52 -8.69
C VAL A 718 -11.17 8.87 -9.46
N GLN A 719 -10.21 7.95 -9.61
CA GLN A 719 -9.03 8.20 -10.44
C GLN A 719 -9.41 8.44 -11.90
N ASN A 720 -10.47 7.81 -12.38
CA ASN A 720 -11.00 8.00 -13.72
C ASN A 720 -11.68 9.38 -13.91
N ALA A 721 -12.06 10.05 -12.83
CA ALA A 721 -12.67 11.38 -12.90
C ALA A 721 -11.72 12.49 -13.39
N SER A 722 -10.41 12.24 -13.40
CA SER A 722 -9.42 13.14 -14.01
C SER A 722 -9.62 13.34 -15.51
N TYR A 723 -10.22 12.36 -16.21
CA TYR A 723 -10.61 12.49 -17.62
C TYR A 723 -11.74 13.53 -17.82
N GLU A 724 -12.55 13.79 -16.78
CA GLU A 724 -13.64 14.79 -16.79
C GLU A 724 -13.18 16.18 -16.27
N GLN A 725 -11.90 16.40 -16.06
CA GLN A 725 -11.32 17.65 -15.50
C GLN A 725 -11.82 17.97 -14.08
N LYS A 726 -12.29 16.98 -13.33
CA LYS A 726 -12.67 17.12 -11.91
C LYS A 726 -11.50 16.72 -11.01
N ASP A 727 -11.41 17.35 -9.82
CA ASP A 727 -10.42 16.95 -8.83
C ASP A 727 -10.83 15.63 -8.14
N PRO A 728 -10.10 14.51 -8.38
CA PRO A 728 -10.44 13.22 -7.78
C PRO A 728 -10.47 13.23 -6.25
N LEU A 729 -9.59 14.02 -5.61
CA LEU A 729 -9.54 14.11 -4.16
C LEU A 729 -10.78 14.81 -3.59
N LEU A 730 -11.31 15.83 -4.28
CA LEU A 730 -12.52 16.52 -3.85
C LEU A 730 -13.73 15.58 -3.94
N ILE A 731 -13.84 14.81 -5.03
CA ILE A 731 -14.91 13.81 -5.19
C ILE A 731 -14.78 12.75 -4.10
N PHE A 732 -13.59 12.22 -3.88
CA PHE A 732 -13.33 11.25 -2.81
C PHE A 732 -13.78 11.79 -1.44
N LYS A 733 -13.43 13.02 -1.10
CA LYS A 733 -13.87 13.68 0.16
C LYS A 733 -15.37 13.74 0.30
N LEU A 734 -16.10 14.11 -0.76
CA LEU A 734 -17.56 14.26 -0.72
C LEU A 734 -18.26 12.90 -0.62
N GLU A 735 -17.85 11.94 -1.44
CA GLU A 735 -18.48 10.61 -1.44
C GLU A 735 -18.12 9.79 -0.19
N SER A 736 -16.90 9.93 0.34
CA SER A 736 -16.49 9.23 1.57
C SER A 736 -17.31 9.65 2.80
N VAL A 737 -17.82 10.89 2.84
CA VAL A 737 -18.75 11.33 3.92
C VAL A 737 -20.04 10.56 3.84
N LYS A 738 -20.63 10.41 2.64
CA LYS A 738 -21.88 9.65 2.44
C LYS A 738 -21.72 8.18 2.84
N LEU A 739 -20.59 7.55 2.46
CA LEU A 739 -20.29 6.18 2.86
C LEU A 739 -20.15 6.06 4.38
N PHE A 740 -19.51 7.02 5.02
CA PHE A 740 -19.37 7.04 6.48
C PHE A 740 -20.71 7.19 7.20
N ASP A 741 -21.56 8.09 6.73
CA ASP A 741 -22.90 8.30 7.29
C ASP A 741 -23.75 7.03 7.14
N ALA A 742 -23.71 6.39 5.96
CA ALA A 742 -24.40 5.11 5.73
C ALA A 742 -23.86 3.99 6.63
N MET A 743 -22.54 3.93 6.86
CA MET A 743 -21.94 2.99 7.79
C MET A 743 -22.41 3.22 9.22
N VAL A 744 -22.45 4.47 9.69
CA VAL A 744 -22.93 4.81 11.06
C VAL A 744 -24.40 4.42 11.21
N ASP A 745 -25.23 4.70 10.22
CA ASP A 745 -26.63 4.28 10.19
C ASP A 745 -26.78 2.76 10.25
N LYS A 746 -25.95 2.02 9.51
CA LYS A 746 -25.90 0.55 9.53
C LYS A 746 -25.53 0.02 10.91
N ILE A 747 -24.50 0.59 11.57
CA ILE A 747 -24.09 0.23 12.92
C ILE A 747 -25.23 0.43 13.89
N ASN A 748 -25.86 1.62 13.88
CA ASN A 748 -26.96 1.96 14.77
C ASN A 748 -28.15 1.02 14.57
N ASN A 749 -28.51 0.76 13.31
CA ASN A 749 -29.63 -0.13 12.95
C ASN A 749 -29.40 -1.57 13.41
N GLN A 750 -28.22 -2.14 13.08
CA GLN A 750 -27.89 -3.52 13.42
C GLN A 750 -27.75 -3.71 14.93
N THR A 751 -27.07 -2.79 15.62
CA THR A 751 -26.90 -2.85 17.07
C THR A 751 -28.24 -2.83 17.80
N VAL A 752 -29.09 -1.85 17.49
CA VAL A 752 -30.41 -1.72 18.13
C VAL A 752 -31.28 -2.94 17.79
N SER A 753 -31.32 -3.39 16.53
CA SER A 753 -32.14 -4.54 16.12
C SER A 753 -31.75 -5.83 16.84
N VAL A 754 -30.45 -6.12 17.00
CA VAL A 754 -29.97 -7.31 17.70
C VAL A 754 -30.25 -7.21 19.20
N LEU A 755 -30.00 -6.07 19.83
CA LEU A 755 -30.23 -5.87 21.25
C LEU A 755 -31.73 -5.98 21.61
N MET A 756 -32.62 -5.42 20.78
CA MET A 756 -34.08 -5.48 20.98
C MET A 756 -34.67 -6.89 20.80
N ARG A 757 -33.97 -7.77 20.03
CA ARG A 757 -34.40 -9.16 19.77
C ARG A 757 -33.70 -10.19 20.62
N GLY A 758 -32.63 -9.82 21.33
CA GLY A 758 -31.80 -10.74 22.10
C GLY A 758 -32.61 -11.65 23.03
N GLN A 759 -32.35 -12.97 22.94
CA GLN A 759 -33.00 -13.99 23.76
C GLN A 759 -31.99 -15.07 24.14
N ILE A 760 -32.08 -15.58 25.36
CA ILE A 760 -31.31 -16.75 25.79
C ILE A 760 -32.16 -17.98 25.48
N PRO A 761 -31.69 -18.93 24.62
CA PRO A 761 -32.37 -20.21 24.42
C PRO A 761 -32.47 -20.92 25.77
N VAL A 762 -33.65 -21.47 26.09
CA VAL A 762 -33.85 -22.24 27.33
C VAL A 762 -32.93 -23.44 27.31
N GLN A 763 -31.88 -23.44 28.15
CA GLN A 763 -30.94 -24.55 28.27
C GLN A 763 -31.16 -25.25 29.64
N GLN A 764 -30.95 -26.57 29.63
CA GLN A 764 -30.87 -27.29 30.88
C GLN A 764 -29.51 -27.11 31.53
N PRO A 765 -29.39 -27.07 32.85
CA PRO A 765 -28.13 -26.88 33.59
C PRO A 765 -26.97 -27.80 33.16
N GLU A 766 -27.31 -29.00 32.69
CA GLU A 766 -26.32 -29.99 32.21
C GLU A 766 -25.62 -29.61 30.90
N GLN A 767 -26.07 -28.55 30.24
CA GLN A 767 -25.48 -28.04 28.96
C GLN A 767 -24.53 -26.85 29.15
N VAL A 768 -24.35 -26.39 30.38
CA VAL A 768 -23.39 -25.32 30.68
C VAL A 768 -21.98 -25.88 30.59
N ARG A 769 -21.17 -25.32 29.75
CA ARG A 769 -19.75 -25.66 29.56
C ARG A 769 -18.89 -24.51 30.08
N GLU A 770 -17.71 -24.86 30.61
CA GLU A 770 -16.66 -23.89 30.85
C GLU A 770 -16.33 -23.17 29.54
N ALA A 771 -16.25 -21.84 29.59
CA ALA A 771 -15.62 -21.10 28.52
C ALA A 771 -14.16 -21.52 28.52
N GLU A 772 -13.73 -22.27 27.49
CA GLU A 772 -12.29 -22.39 27.25
C GLU A 772 -11.72 -20.98 27.32
N PRO A 773 -10.60 -20.75 28.09
CA PRO A 773 -9.93 -19.47 28.05
C PRO A 773 -9.78 -19.16 26.57
N GLU A 774 -10.29 -17.99 26.13
CA GLU A 774 -10.17 -17.58 24.71
C GLU A 774 -8.74 -17.90 24.31
N LEU A 775 -8.53 -19.07 23.73
CA LEU A 775 -7.35 -19.35 22.95
C LEU A 775 -7.34 -18.18 21.98
N ALA A 776 -6.27 -17.39 22.07
CA ALA A 776 -6.01 -16.23 21.24
C ALA A 776 -6.65 -16.46 19.88
N PRO A 777 -7.56 -15.58 19.45
CA PRO A 777 -8.56 -15.85 18.42
C PRO A 777 -7.88 -16.71 17.38
N ARG A 778 -8.44 -17.91 17.08
CA ARG A 778 -7.87 -18.83 16.08
C ARG A 778 -7.28 -17.92 15.06
N GLN A 779 -5.96 -17.89 14.96
CA GLN A 779 -5.28 -16.95 14.06
C GLN A 779 -5.97 -17.14 12.71
N GLU A 780 -7.08 -16.43 12.53
CA GLU A 780 -7.53 -16.07 11.20
C GLU A 780 -6.23 -15.52 10.69
N ARG A 781 -5.63 -16.16 9.71
CA ARG A 781 -4.29 -15.86 9.25
C ARG A 781 -4.33 -14.43 8.75
N TYR A 782 -4.18 -13.49 9.68
CA TYR A 782 -4.02 -12.09 9.36
C TYR A 782 -2.70 -11.97 8.62
N VAL A 783 -2.75 -11.37 7.46
CA VAL A 783 -1.56 -11.02 6.73
C VAL A 783 -1.29 -9.54 7.03
N GLU A 784 -0.19 -9.29 7.71
CA GLU A 784 0.32 -7.94 7.90
C GLU A 784 1.06 -7.54 6.63
N SER A 785 0.63 -6.49 5.97
CA SER A 785 1.18 -6.07 4.69
C SER A 785 1.38 -4.56 4.63
N ARG A 786 2.16 -4.16 3.66
CA ARG A 786 2.36 -2.78 3.24
C ARG A 786 2.05 -2.68 1.75
N GLU A 787 1.28 -1.69 1.34
CA GLU A 787 1.11 -1.36 -0.07
C GLU A 787 2.39 -0.69 -0.58
N ASP A 788 2.94 -1.15 -1.68
CA ASP A 788 4.04 -0.48 -2.40
C ASP A 788 3.54 0.30 -3.61
#